data_bd3fa372725c8a95598293c2705cc385
#
_entry.id   bd3fa372725c8a95598293c2705cc385
#
_cell.length_a   1.000
_cell.length_b   1.000
_cell.length_c   1.000
_cell.angle_alpha   90.00
_cell.angle_beta   90.00
_cell.angle_gamma   90.00
#
_symmetry.space_group_name_H-M   'P 1'
#
loop_
_entity.id
_entity.type
_entity.pdbx_description
1 polymer ?
#
loop_
_entity_poly.entity_id
_entity_poly.type
_entity_poly.pdbx_seq_one_letter_code
_entity_poly.pdbx_strand_id
1 'polypeptide(L)'
;KAKFTQLMKVGVREFGILADDAPSPVGGYNSYNRLMQDMTNWLTEMQGTYSGLRKEMIFVPGQYWGNGREAELKSLNENLPSSTSMTLTGGKIWGEVSEGFLSTLKNNLTAGGKTYRPVSLWVNWPVTDNSKQHLILGGGEKFLHPNVDPSLLSGIMLNPMQQSEPSKIALFAGAQYTWKQWKSEEEAKKLNDIAFNFVENGHFEDSKVSAAFRELGKHMINQNMDGRVVKLEESVELAPKLTDFMTKLKAGQDVTAERVALRAEFAKIKEAAELYKASGDQKMVAQIHYWLDNAIDQMNALDAFLTGTEAMTTNDAAKLWDSYYKGLKLYEQSQTHTFHYVDHLEKAELGVQHIRPFILSLKEVLASEVQKVLHPDKIISTFITNRTGVEGGLAEVTDGDLATHALIKSPSSIKTGDYIGMKFNKPVDIQTLTFAMGTQANPRDTFSKAEVQYQDEKDNWVSLKEPTYVGNESLVQFENLNIKAKAVRMIATEDRDDTWFAVREIAVNRPVENARKQQTATISLSSNLVYKLRTSASQITDGKDNTEAMMANADGSNTTPVDAWAQLDLGEVKSVTKVRLRQGTGDKLAAGVLEYSTDGSAWQELDRLSGEQTKEVTRAINARYIRVRNTKASDIWWRIQDFSVETRSGNSDLTDTNVDALKETPVVDSLGSYELQIPAGTKLPANSYLGMKLDRIHQVKSIQLQGQANPALSLEYSANAQEWTPASQLTDRTVATHLVRYVRLVNKTDQEQDLPSTSLLVTTKEVQPTKLESTTMGIHPTYGRNDVRKINNLDQLFDGVYNNFVEFSDYAHKDGHVTLKLGSERTIKKIR
;
A
#
# COMPACT_ATOMS: atom_id res chain seq x y z
N LYS A 1 -20.60 -26.18 -27.59
CA LYS A 1 -20.45 -27.53 -28.20
C LYS A 1 -19.06 -27.70 -28.83
N ALA A 2 -18.61 -26.84 -29.76
CA ALA A 2 -17.31 -26.98 -30.44
C ALA A 2 -16.13 -27.11 -29.47
N LYS A 3 -16.07 -26.26 -28.41
CA LYS A 3 -15.01 -26.33 -27.40
C LYS A 3 -15.05 -27.64 -26.60
N PHE A 4 -16.23 -28.09 -26.20
CA PHE A 4 -16.39 -29.36 -25.50
C PHE A 4 -15.97 -30.54 -26.39
N THR A 5 -16.36 -30.53 -27.67
CA THR A 5 -15.91 -31.55 -28.62
C THR A 5 -14.39 -31.61 -28.75
N GLN A 6 -13.71 -30.45 -28.76
CA GLN A 6 -12.25 -30.38 -28.80
C GLN A 6 -11.65 -31.03 -27.53
N LEU A 7 -12.23 -30.77 -26.36
CA LEU A 7 -11.78 -31.35 -25.09
C LEU A 7 -12.08 -32.85 -24.99
N MET A 8 -13.24 -33.31 -25.50
CA MET A 8 -13.56 -34.75 -25.57
C MET A 8 -12.52 -35.53 -26.38
N LYS A 9 -12.02 -34.96 -27.48
CA LYS A 9 -10.99 -35.58 -28.34
C LYS A 9 -9.68 -35.83 -27.61
N VAL A 10 -9.36 -35.00 -26.59
CA VAL A 10 -8.16 -35.17 -25.77
C VAL A 10 -8.45 -35.89 -24.44
N GLY A 11 -9.63 -36.47 -24.28
CA GLY A 11 -9.94 -37.38 -23.16
C GLY A 11 -10.79 -36.80 -22.04
N VAL A 12 -11.22 -35.53 -22.10
CA VAL A 12 -12.11 -34.95 -21.07
C VAL A 12 -13.50 -35.62 -21.16
N ARG A 13 -14.06 -36.00 -20.02
CA ARG A 13 -15.33 -36.75 -19.93
C ARG A 13 -16.38 -36.11 -19.02
N GLU A 14 -16.00 -35.08 -18.24
CA GLU A 14 -16.93 -34.35 -17.38
C GLU A 14 -16.78 -32.85 -17.67
N PHE A 15 -17.89 -32.12 -17.63
CA PHE A 15 -17.95 -30.71 -18.00
C PHE A 15 -18.78 -29.90 -17.00
N GLY A 16 -18.50 -28.61 -16.92
CA GLY A 16 -19.29 -27.63 -16.20
C GLY A 16 -19.39 -26.32 -16.99
N ILE A 17 -20.39 -25.53 -16.66
CA ILE A 17 -20.58 -24.18 -17.18
C ILE A 17 -20.65 -23.24 -16.00
N LEU A 18 -19.79 -22.23 -16.02
CA LEU A 18 -19.67 -21.21 -14.99
C LEU A 18 -20.15 -19.88 -15.58
N ALA A 19 -21.16 -19.30 -14.96
CA ALA A 19 -21.74 -18.01 -15.35
C ALA A 19 -21.53 -16.93 -14.26
N ASP A 20 -20.67 -17.25 -13.28
CA ASP A 20 -20.20 -16.31 -12.27
C ASP A 20 -19.53 -15.10 -12.94
N ASP A 21 -19.82 -13.93 -12.42
CA ASP A 21 -19.27 -12.64 -12.91
C ASP A 21 -19.50 -12.35 -14.41
N ALA A 22 -20.29 -13.18 -15.10
CA ALA A 22 -20.64 -12.94 -16.47
C ALA A 22 -21.74 -11.87 -16.60
N PRO A 23 -21.78 -11.09 -17.70
CA PRO A 23 -22.89 -10.20 -17.97
C PRO A 23 -24.21 -10.98 -18.01
N SER A 24 -25.31 -10.35 -17.61
CA SER A 24 -26.64 -10.96 -17.68
C SER A 24 -26.89 -11.50 -19.08
N PRO A 25 -27.37 -12.75 -19.22
CA PRO A 25 -27.58 -13.37 -20.53
C PRO A 25 -28.71 -12.70 -21.31
N VAL A 26 -28.59 -12.70 -22.63
CA VAL A 26 -29.64 -12.22 -23.50
C VAL A 26 -30.90 -13.08 -23.27
N GLY A 27 -32.04 -12.44 -23.00
CA GLY A 27 -33.29 -13.12 -22.62
C GLY A 27 -33.42 -13.44 -21.15
N GLY A 28 -32.51 -12.92 -20.31
CA GLY A 28 -32.53 -13.08 -18.89
C GLY A 28 -32.09 -14.49 -18.44
N TYR A 29 -32.12 -14.74 -17.11
CA TYR A 29 -31.61 -15.98 -16.49
C TYR A 29 -32.34 -17.25 -16.94
N ASN A 30 -33.57 -17.15 -17.47
CA ASN A 30 -34.27 -18.30 -18.08
C ASN A 30 -33.51 -18.89 -19.28
N SER A 31 -32.65 -18.13 -19.93
CA SER A 31 -31.77 -18.63 -20.99
C SER A 31 -30.78 -19.70 -20.47
N TYR A 32 -30.40 -19.66 -19.22
CA TYR A 32 -29.54 -20.68 -18.61
C TYR A 32 -30.25 -22.04 -18.52
N ASN A 33 -31.54 -22.07 -18.16
CA ASN A 33 -32.30 -23.30 -18.11
C ASN A 33 -32.34 -23.99 -19.49
N ARG A 34 -32.59 -23.21 -20.55
CA ARG A 34 -32.57 -23.71 -21.92
C ARG A 34 -31.17 -24.15 -22.35
N LEU A 35 -30.15 -23.35 -22.08
CA LEU A 35 -28.75 -23.73 -22.36
C LEU A 35 -28.39 -25.06 -21.74
N MET A 36 -28.69 -25.25 -20.46
CA MET A 36 -28.34 -26.46 -19.74
C MET A 36 -29.14 -27.68 -20.24
N GLN A 37 -30.40 -27.50 -20.64
CA GLN A 37 -31.19 -28.54 -21.28
C GLN A 37 -30.61 -28.94 -22.63
N ASP A 38 -30.24 -27.97 -23.46
CA ASP A 38 -29.65 -28.19 -24.79
C ASP A 38 -28.27 -28.86 -24.69
N MET A 39 -27.50 -28.51 -23.68
CA MET A 39 -26.20 -29.14 -23.44
C MET A 39 -26.31 -30.55 -22.88
N THR A 40 -27.24 -30.81 -21.97
CA THR A 40 -27.53 -32.15 -21.44
C THR A 40 -27.97 -33.10 -22.54
N ASN A 41 -28.91 -32.68 -23.42
CA ASN A 41 -29.37 -33.46 -24.56
C ASN A 41 -28.21 -33.77 -25.50
N TRP A 42 -27.42 -32.79 -25.84
CA TRP A 42 -26.26 -32.93 -26.72
C TRP A 42 -25.18 -33.86 -26.11
N LEU A 43 -24.87 -33.76 -24.81
CA LEU A 43 -23.95 -34.65 -24.17
C LEU A 43 -24.45 -36.09 -24.16
N THR A 44 -25.77 -36.28 -23.99
CA THR A 44 -26.40 -37.59 -24.08
C THR A 44 -26.21 -38.24 -25.46
N GLU A 45 -26.38 -37.43 -26.53
CA GLU A 45 -26.10 -37.88 -27.89
C GLU A 45 -24.61 -38.26 -28.07
N MET A 46 -23.70 -37.43 -27.54
CA MET A 46 -22.27 -37.62 -27.67
C MET A 46 -21.72 -38.84 -26.87
N GLN A 47 -22.48 -39.38 -25.92
CA GLN A 47 -22.11 -40.61 -25.19
C GLN A 47 -21.98 -41.81 -26.16
N GLY A 48 -22.72 -41.80 -27.29
CA GLY A 48 -22.55 -42.83 -28.34
C GLY A 48 -21.19 -42.76 -29.04
N THR A 49 -20.53 -41.64 -29.03
CA THR A 49 -19.21 -41.42 -29.68
C THR A 49 -18.04 -41.47 -28.71
N TYR A 50 -18.23 -40.98 -27.47
CA TYR A 50 -17.17 -40.88 -26.47
C TYR A 50 -17.49 -41.70 -25.27
N SER A 51 -16.88 -42.88 -25.17
CA SER A 51 -17.05 -43.79 -24.04
C SER A 51 -16.67 -43.10 -22.72
N GLY A 52 -17.49 -43.31 -21.68
CA GLY A 52 -17.31 -42.75 -20.35
C GLY A 52 -17.70 -41.27 -20.23
N LEU A 53 -18.21 -40.66 -21.31
CA LEU A 53 -18.71 -39.29 -21.26
C LEU A 53 -19.92 -39.19 -20.31
N ARG A 54 -19.84 -38.25 -19.37
CA ARG A 54 -20.94 -37.96 -18.45
C ARG A 54 -21.84 -36.87 -18.99
N LYS A 55 -23.14 -36.99 -18.78
CA LYS A 55 -24.13 -35.93 -19.05
C LYS A 55 -24.37 -35.06 -17.84
N GLU A 56 -23.92 -35.51 -16.69
CA GLU A 56 -23.95 -34.76 -15.44
C GLU A 56 -23.03 -33.55 -15.56
N MET A 57 -23.57 -32.37 -15.31
CA MET A 57 -22.83 -31.11 -15.35
C MET A 57 -22.99 -30.34 -14.06
N ILE A 58 -21.99 -29.53 -13.74
CA ILE A 58 -22.13 -28.47 -12.75
C ILE A 58 -22.48 -27.16 -13.46
N PHE A 59 -23.31 -26.34 -12.82
CA PHE A 59 -23.64 -25.01 -13.28
C PHE A 59 -23.48 -24.01 -12.13
N VAL A 60 -22.59 -23.02 -12.31
CA VAL A 60 -22.43 -21.88 -11.40
C VAL A 60 -23.27 -20.72 -11.95
N PRO A 61 -24.32 -20.26 -11.25
CA PRO A 61 -25.17 -19.16 -11.70
C PRO A 61 -24.52 -17.80 -11.53
N GLY A 62 -25.10 -16.76 -12.15
CA GLY A 62 -24.67 -15.37 -11.94
C GLY A 62 -24.82 -14.89 -10.50
N GLN A 63 -25.86 -15.40 -9.80
CA GLN A 63 -26.09 -15.09 -8.37
C GLN A 63 -25.58 -16.22 -7.44
N TYR A 64 -24.39 -16.73 -7.71
CA TYR A 64 -23.75 -17.84 -6.99
C TYR A 64 -23.60 -17.63 -5.47
N TRP A 65 -23.57 -16.36 -5.04
CA TRP A 65 -23.50 -15.96 -3.63
C TRP A 65 -24.87 -15.82 -2.96
N GLY A 66 -25.96 -16.11 -3.66
CA GLY A 66 -27.32 -15.96 -3.17
C GLY A 66 -27.72 -16.99 -2.12
N ASN A 67 -28.85 -16.73 -1.45
CA ASN A 67 -29.43 -17.58 -0.41
C ASN A 67 -30.80 -18.19 -0.77
N GLY A 68 -31.17 -18.17 -2.07
CA GLY A 68 -32.42 -18.74 -2.55
C GLY A 68 -33.59 -17.75 -2.59
N ARG A 69 -33.42 -16.50 -2.23
CA ARG A 69 -34.42 -15.45 -2.40
C ARG A 69 -34.47 -14.91 -3.83
N GLU A 70 -33.36 -15.03 -4.53
CA GLU A 70 -33.12 -14.53 -5.86
C GLU A 70 -33.99 -15.25 -6.90
N ALA A 71 -34.56 -14.48 -7.82
CA ALA A 71 -35.43 -15.02 -8.88
C ALA A 71 -34.70 -16.00 -9.80
N GLU A 72 -33.41 -15.76 -10.07
CA GLU A 72 -32.54 -16.66 -10.81
C GLU A 72 -32.42 -18.02 -10.13
N LEU A 73 -32.06 -18.06 -8.84
CA LEU A 73 -31.87 -19.30 -8.10
C LEU A 73 -33.17 -20.10 -7.98
N LYS A 74 -34.34 -19.43 -7.81
CA LYS A 74 -35.64 -20.08 -7.80
C LYS A 74 -35.93 -20.73 -9.14
N SER A 75 -35.73 -20.00 -10.25
CA SER A 75 -35.95 -20.51 -11.60
C SER A 75 -35.03 -21.70 -11.90
N LEU A 76 -33.77 -21.65 -11.52
CA LEU A 76 -32.81 -22.72 -11.71
C LEU A 76 -33.16 -23.96 -10.86
N ASN A 77 -33.57 -23.78 -9.61
CA ASN A 77 -34.02 -24.89 -8.77
C ASN A 77 -35.18 -25.69 -9.40
N GLU A 78 -36.11 -24.99 -10.09
CA GLU A 78 -37.29 -25.58 -10.69
C GLU A 78 -37.02 -26.19 -12.08
N ASN A 79 -36.15 -25.60 -12.90
CA ASN A 79 -36.09 -25.86 -14.33
C ASN A 79 -34.76 -26.42 -14.83
N LEU A 80 -33.70 -26.50 -14.03
CA LEU A 80 -32.48 -27.18 -14.47
C LEU A 80 -32.73 -28.67 -14.72
N PRO A 81 -32.05 -29.32 -15.70
CA PRO A 81 -32.04 -30.76 -15.84
C PRO A 81 -31.72 -31.46 -14.53
N SER A 82 -32.30 -32.63 -14.26
CA SER A 82 -32.05 -33.41 -13.04
C SER A 82 -30.59 -33.84 -12.92
N SER A 83 -29.87 -33.97 -14.04
CA SER A 83 -28.45 -34.26 -14.12
C SER A 83 -27.54 -33.05 -13.88
N THR A 84 -28.07 -31.83 -13.72
CA THR A 84 -27.26 -30.63 -13.48
C THR A 84 -27.25 -30.31 -11.99
N SER A 85 -26.05 -30.21 -11.39
CA SER A 85 -25.86 -29.71 -10.03
C SER A 85 -25.72 -28.18 -10.08
N MET A 86 -26.57 -27.45 -9.37
CA MET A 86 -26.41 -26.04 -9.15
C MET A 86 -25.34 -25.82 -8.08
N THR A 87 -24.32 -25.00 -8.39
CA THR A 87 -23.17 -24.76 -7.51
C THR A 87 -23.17 -23.33 -7.00
N LEU A 88 -23.12 -23.15 -5.69
CA LEU A 88 -23.16 -21.87 -4.99
C LEU A 88 -21.94 -21.72 -4.07
N THR A 89 -21.70 -20.53 -3.50
CA THR A 89 -20.56 -20.27 -2.62
C THR A 89 -20.92 -20.09 -1.14
N GLY A 90 -22.15 -20.47 -0.73
CA GLY A 90 -22.51 -20.47 0.69
C GLY A 90 -23.15 -19.18 1.22
N GLY A 91 -23.91 -18.46 0.39
CA GLY A 91 -24.65 -17.25 0.78
C GLY A 91 -23.85 -15.95 0.79
N LYS A 92 -22.58 -16.03 0.48
CA LYS A 92 -21.63 -14.94 0.25
C LYS A 92 -20.48 -15.46 -0.62
N ILE A 93 -19.64 -14.61 -1.16
CA ILE A 93 -18.55 -15.02 -2.07
C ILE A 93 -17.60 -16.03 -1.38
N TRP A 94 -17.19 -15.76 -0.14
CA TRP A 94 -16.43 -16.68 0.71
C TRP A 94 -17.33 -17.26 1.79
N GLY A 95 -18.27 -18.10 1.38
CA GLY A 95 -19.23 -18.71 2.26
C GLY A 95 -18.77 -20.04 2.84
N GLU A 96 -19.58 -20.54 3.74
CA GLU A 96 -19.33 -21.75 4.52
C GLU A 96 -20.27 -22.89 4.12
N VAL A 97 -19.80 -24.10 4.23
CA VAL A 97 -20.66 -25.28 4.26
C VAL A 97 -21.25 -25.36 5.65
N SER A 98 -22.46 -24.84 5.86
CA SER A 98 -23.11 -24.78 7.17
C SER A 98 -24.58 -25.16 7.08
N GLU A 99 -25.09 -25.81 8.14
CA GLU A 99 -26.51 -26.16 8.28
C GLU A 99 -27.40 -24.91 8.20
N GLY A 100 -26.97 -23.81 8.83
CA GLY A 100 -27.73 -22.56 8.83
C GLY A 100 -27.96 -21.97 7.44
N PHE A 101 -26.92 -21.97 6.60
CA PHE A 101 -27.05 -21.53 5.21
C PHE A 101 -27.93 -22.48 4.39
N LEU A 102 -27.64 -23.79 4.43
CA LEU A 102 -28.33 -24.78 3.60
C LEU A 102 -29.80 -24.91 3.96
N SER A 103 -30.15 -24.86 5.24
CA SER A 103 -31.54 -24.83 5.69
C SER A 103 -32.26 -23.56 5.26
N THR A 104 -31.59 -22.42 5.31
CA THR A 104 -32.13 -21.14 4.80
C THR A 104 -32.35 -21.20 3.30
N LEU A 105 -31.41 -21.71 2.53
CA LEU A 105 -31.50 -21.90 1.10
C LEU A 105 -32.68 -22.82 0.73
N LYS A 106 -32.77 -23.97 1.39
CA LYS A 106 -33.87 -24.92 1.19
C LYS A 106 -35.23 -24.24 1.45
N ASN A 107 -35.39 -23.58 2.58
CA ASN A 107 -36.64 -22.89 2.93
C ASN A 107 -37.05 -21.86 1.87
N ASN A 108 -36.08 -21.06 1.39
CA ASN A 108 -36.34 -20.03 0.36
C ASN A 108 -36.69 -20.65 -1.02
N LEU A 109 -36.00 -21.74 -1.40
CA LEU A 109 -36.24 -22.41 -2.70
C LEU A 109 -37.51 -23.28 -2.72
N THR A 110 -37.95 -23.77 -1.56
CA THR A 110 -39.20 -24.58 -1.45
C THR A 110 -40.42 -23.76 -1.12
N ALA A 111 -40.30 -22.43 -0.96
CA ALA A 111 -41.43 -21.56 -0.72
C ALA A 111 -42.50 -21.72 -1.80
N GLY A 112 -43.77 -21.86 -1.39
CA GLY A 112 -44.87 -22.12 -2.30
C GLY A 112 -45.04 -23.59 -2.72
N GLY A 113 -44.46 -24.54 -1.94
CA GLY A 113 -44.60 -25.98 -2.18
C GLY A 113 -43.70 -26.56 -3.26
N LYS A 114 -42.61 -25.87 -3.58
CA LYS A 114 -41.63 -26.36 -4.57
C LYS A 114 -40.72 -27.44 -3.98
N THR A 115 -40.11 -28.23 -4.85
CA THR A 115 -39.16 -29.29 -4.45
C THR A 115 -37.77 -28.72 -4.34
N TYR A 116 -37.05 -29.07 -3.27
CA TYR A 116 -35.66 -28.71 -3.09
C TYR A 116 -34.74 -29.56 -3.98
N ARG A 117 -33.83 -28.91 -4.64
CA ARG A 117 -32.70 -29.53 -5.35
C ARG A 117 -31.44 -29.39 -4.49
N PRO A 118 -30.83 -30.48 -4.02
CA PRO A 118 -29.56 -30.40 -3.33
C PRO A 118 -28.50 -29.69 -4.21
N VAL A 119 -27.76 -28.75 -3.62
CA VAL A 119 -26.75 -27.96 -4.32
C VAL A 119 -25.35 -28.50 -4.02
N SER A 120 -24.40 -28.23 -4.92
CA SER A 120 -22.99 -28.31 -4.57
C SER A 120 -22.48 -26.96 -4.09
N LEU A 121 -21.48 -26.95 -3.23
CA LEU A 121 -20.85 -25.72 -2.78
C LEU A 121 -19.43 -25.60 -3.30
N TRP A 122 -19.14 -24.47 -3.91
CA TRP A 122 -17.79 -24.01 -4.24
C TRP A 122 -17.27 -23.23 -3.05
N VAL A 123 -16.33 -23.81 -2.33
CA VAL A 123 -15.75 -23.24 -1.13
C VAL A 123 -14.48 -22.48 -1.50
N ASN A 124 -14.50 -21.18 -1.36
CA ASN A 124 -13.34 -20.31 -1.59
C ASN A 124 -12.35 -20.40 -0.43
N TRP A 125 -11.79 -21.59 -0.24
CA TRP A 125 -10.76 -21.96 0.71
C TRP A 125 -9.99 -23.16 0.14
N PRO A 126 -8.67 -23.17 0.19
CA PRO A 126 -7.71 -22.21 0.75
C PRO A 126 -7.20 -21.17 -0.26
N VAL A 127 -7.99 -20.74 -1.22
CA VAL A 127 -7.57 -19.77 -2.23
C VAL A 127 -6.97 -18.49 -1.62
N THR A 128 -5.88 -18.00 -2.21
CA THR A 128 -5.08 -16.87 -1.71
C THR A 128 -5.10 -15.65 -2.62
N ASP A 129 -6.00 -15.57 -3.57
CA ASP A 129 -6.10 -14.43 -4.51
C ASP A 129 -6.34 -13.07 -3.84
N ASN A 130 -6.92 -13.05 -2.65
CA ASN A 130 -7.13 -11.86 -1.84
C ASN A 130 -6.18 -11.74 -0.63
N SER A 131 -5.29 -12.70 -0.43
CA SER A 131 -4.33 -12.77 0.69
C SER A 131 -3.00 -13.31 0.19
N LYS A 132 -2.48 -12.73 -0.87
CA LYS A 132 -1.42 -13.26 -1.73
C LYS A 132 -0.10 -13.48 -1.01
N GLN A 133 0.21 -12.65 0.01
CA GLN A 133 1.51 -12.68 0.67
C GLN A 133 1.75 -13.94 1.52
N HIS A 134 0.71 -14.66 1.92
CA HIS A 134 0.85 -15.85 2.75
C HIS A 134 0.07 -17.05 2.21
N LEU A 135 0.41 -18.21 2.72
CA LEU A 135 -0.30 -19.45 2.43
C LEU A 135 -1.46 -19.61 3.43
N ILE A 136 -2.46 -20.43 3.08
CA ILE A 136 -3.57 -20.79 3.97
C ILE A 136 -3.50 -22.29 4.24
N LEU A 137 -2.86 -22.64 5.36
CA LEU A 137 -2.56 -24.04 5.75
C LEU A 137 -3.47 -24.56 6.86
N GLY A 138 -4.62 -23.91 7.07
CA GLY A 138 -5.56 -24.30 8.12
C GLY A 138 -6.90 -23.60 7.97
N GLY A 139 -7.71 -23.63 9.03
CA GLY A 139 -9.00 -22.95 9.08
C GLY A 139 -10.15 -23.70 8.43
N GLY A 140 -9.97 -24.96 8.09
CA GLY A 140 -11.00 -25.81 7.48
C GLY A 140 -12.28 -25.90 8.33
N GLU A 141 -12.14 -25.90 9.66
CA GLU A 141 -13.27 -25.89 10.60
C GLU A 141 -14.15 -24.65 10.50
N LYS A 142 -13.65 -23.57 9.93
CA LYS A 142 -14.42 -22.33 9.71
C LYS A 142 -15.17 -22.33 8.39
N PHE A 143 -14.78 -23.18 7.45
CA PHE A 143 -15.45 -23.31 6.14
C PHE A 143 -16.32 -24.56 6.04
N LEU A 144 -15.92 -25.65 6.67
CA LEU A 144 -16.60 -26.94 6.65
C LEU A 144 -17.13 -27.22 8.06
N HIS A 145 -18.39 -26.85 8.31
CA HIS A 145 -18.98 -26.96 9.64
C HIS A 145 -19.36 -28.41 9.96
N PRO A 146 -19.31 -28.83 11.22
CA PRO A 146 -19.80 -30.11 11.66
C PRO A 146 -21.33 -30.20 11.61
N ASN A 147 -21.86 -31.42 11.57
CA ASN A 147 -23.29 -31.73 11.72
C ASN A 147 -24.20 -31.12 10.63
N VAL A 148 -23.71 -30.97 9.42
CA VAL A 148 -24.52 -30.56 8.27
C VAL A 148 -25.36 -31.76 7.77
N ASP A 149 -26.65 -31.53 7.50
CA ASP A 149 -27.52 -32.58 6.91
C ASP A 149 -27.03 -32.89 5.47
N PRO A 150 -26.47 -34.12 5.22
CA PRO A 150 -25.93 -34.43 3.91
C PRO A 150 -27.01 -34.49 2.82
N SER A 151 -28.29 -34.58 3.16
CA SER A 151 -29.36 -34.54 2.16
C SER A 151 -29.55 -33.18 1.50
N LEU A 152 -29.01 -32.11 2.08
CA LEU A 152 -29.09 -30.75 1.57
C LEU A 152 -28.00 -30.44 0.53
N LEU A 153 -26.98 -31.29 0.44
CA LEU A 153 -25.76 -31.05 -0.29
C LEU A 153 -25.49 -32.18 -1.29
N SER A 154 -25.21 -31.85 -2.55
CA SER A 154 -24.82 -32.86 -3.58
C SER A 154 -23.31 -33.04 -3.69
N GLY A 155 -22.52 -32.08 -3.18
CA GLY A 155 -21.05 -32.16 -3.16
C GLY A 155 -20.41 -30.86 -2.76
N ILE A 156 -19.09 -30.87 -2.62
CA ILE A 156 -18.25 -29.69 -2.39
C ILE A 156 -17.09 -29.65 -3.39
N MET A 157 -16.69 -28.45 -3.78
CA MET A 157 -15.46 -28.20 -4.51
C MET A 157 -14.65 -27.17 -3.71
N LEU A 158 -13.36 -27.42 -3.56
CA LEU A 158 -12.44 -26.48 -2.94
C LEU A 158 -11.74 -25.67 -4.02
N ASN A 159 -11.62 -24.39 -3.80
CA ASN A 159 -10.80 -23.50 -4.61
C ASN A 159 -9.40 -23.41 -3.97
N PRO A 160 -8.36 -24.05 -4.58
CA PRO A 160 -7.04 -24.15 -3.96
C PRO A 160 -6.21 -22.86 -4.13
N MET A 161 -5.07 -22.82 -3.42
CA MET A 161 -4.04 -21.81 -3.65
C MET A 161 -3.40 -21.99 -5.04
N GLN A 162 -2.71 -20.95 -5.53
CA GLN A 162 -1.83 -21.05 -6.70
C GLN A 162 -0.76 -22.15 -6.50
N GLN A 163 -0.25 -22.29 -5.28
CA GLN A 163 0.71 -23.30 -4.91
C GLN A 163 0.01 -24.67 -4.68
N SER A 164 0.20 -25.58 -5.59
CA SER A 164 -0.49 -26.87 -5.58
C SER A 164 -0.07 -27.79 -4.43
N GLU A 165 1.21 -27.83 -4.08
CA GLU A 165 1.71 -28.70 -3.03
C GLU A 165 1.16 -28.33 -1.64
N PRO A 166 1.26 -27.07 -1.15
CA PRO A 166 0.68 -26.71 0.14
C PRO A 166 -0.86 -26.78 0.16
N SER A 167 -1.54 -26.67 -1.00
CA SER A 167 -2.99 -26.87 -1.10
C SER A 167 -3.43 -28.28 -0.68
N LYS A 168 -2.53 -29.27 -0.72
CA LYS A 168 -2.84 -30.65 -0.32
C LYS A 168 -3.29 -30.77 1.14
N ILE A 169 -2.88 -29.87 2.03
CA ILE A 169 -3.36 -29.82 3.42
C ILE A 169 -4.87 -29.62 3.46
N ALA A 170 -5.38 -28.62 2.73
CA ALA A 170 -6.81 -28.35 2.64
C ALA A 170 -7.57 -29.44 1.87
N LEU A 171 -6.98 -29.97 0.80
CA LEU A 171 -7.58 -31.05 0.02
C LEU A 171 -7.75 -32.32 0.86
N PHE A 172 -6.77 -32.64 1.71
CA PHE A 172 -6.89 -33.74 2.65
C PHE A 172 -8.06 -33.53 3.63
N ALA A 173 -8.16 -32.33 4.21
CA ALA A 173 -9.25 -31.96 5.12
C ALA A 173 -10.62 -32.03 4.42
N GLY A 174 -10.75 -31.53 3.20
CA GLY A 174 -11.96 -31.62 2.40
C GLY A 174 -12.35 -33.07 2.06
N ALA A 175 -11.39 -33.90 1.68
CA ALA A 175 -11.62 -35.32 1.41
C ALA A 175 -12.07 -36.05 2.67
N GLN A 176 -11.46 -35.79 3.80
CA GLN A 176 -11.88 -36.35 5.10
C GLN A 176 -13.33 -35.95 5.43
N TYR A 177 -13.65 -34.66 5.29
CA TYR A 177 -14.99 -34.13 5.58
C TYR A 177 -16.07 -34.78 4.70
N THR A 178 -15.81 -34.98 3.43
CA THR A 178 -16.77 -35.59 2.49
C THR A 178 -16.92 -37.08 2.72
N TRP A 179 -15.88 -37.78 3.23
CA TRP A 179 -15.95 -39.21 3.58
C TRP A 179 -16.71 -39.42 4.89
N LYS A 180 -16.41 -38.56 5.90
CA LYS A 180 -17.05 -38.59 7.21
C LYS A 180 -17.04 -37.18 7.80
N GLN A 181 -18.20 -36.54 7.88
CA GLN A 181 -18.33 -35.23 8.49
C GLN A 181 -17.76 -35.18 9.91
N TRP A 182 -17.17 -34.12 10.25
CA TRP A 182 -16.64 -33.82 11.58
C TRP A 182 -17.76 -33.67 12.60
N LYS A 183 -17.52 -34.08 13.83
CA LYS A 183 -18.48 -33.93 14.93
C LYS A 183 -18.30 -32.63 15.71
N SER A 184 -17.11 -32.06 15.65
CA SER A 184 -16.76 -30.80 16.33
C SER A 184 -15.62 -30.08 15.63
N GLU A 185 -15.41 -28.80 15.98
CA GLU A 185 -14.25 -28.04 15.54
C GLU A 185 -12.91 -28.61 16.04
N GLU A 186 -12.90 -29.22 17.26
CA GLU A 186 -11.69 -29.87 17.78
C GLU A 186 -11.30 -31.08 16.94
N GLU A 187 -12.28 -31.91 16.51
CA GLU A 187 -12.02 -33.02 15.60
C GLU A 187 -11.45 -32.51 14.29
N ALA A 188 -12.00 -31.42 13.72
CA ALA A 188 -11.51 -30.82 12.50
C ALA A 188 -10.06 -30.34 12.62
N LYS A 189 -9.72 -29.62 13.70
CA LYS A 189 -8.34 -29.15 13.96
C LYS A 189 -7.37 -30.30 14.11
N LYS A 190 -7.74 -31.35 14.85
CA LYS A 190 -6.92 -32.57 15.00
C LYS A 190 -6.66 -33.27 13.67
N LEU A 191 -7.67 -33.31 12.79
CA LEU A 191 -7.52 -33.87 11.44
C LEU A 191 -6.68 -33.00 10.53
N ASN A 192 -6.74 -31.68 10.68
CA ASN A 192 -5.84 -30.78 9.99
C ASN A 192 -4.37 -31.01 10.41
N ASP A 193 -4.10 -31.24 11.70
CA ASP A 193 -2.75 -31.56 12.15
C ASP A 193 -2.25 -32.89 11.53
N ILE A 194 -3.13 -33.91 11.42
CA ILE A 194 -2.84 -35.15 10.75
C ILE A 194 -2.58 -34.99 9.26
N ALA A 195 -3.20 -34.00 8.62
CA ALA A 195 -2.96 -33.67 7.21
C ALA A 195 -1.49 -33.36 6.93
N PHE A 196 -0.80 -32.65 7.82
CA PHE A 196 0.63 -32.37 7.68
C PHE A 196 1.47 -33.67 7.70
N ASN A 197 1.12 -34.62 8.57
CA ASN A 197 1.81 -35.91 8.63
C ASN A 197 1.60 -36.70 7.34
N PHE A 198 0.35 -36.82 6.88
CA PHE A 198 0.02 -37.56 5.68
C PHE A 198 0.63 -36.96 4.41
N VAL A 199 0.55 -35.64 4.26
CA VAL A 199 1.08 -34.94 3.08
C VAL A 199 2.60 -35.04 3.02
N GLU A 200 3.29 -34.95 4.16
CA GLU A 200 4.75 -35.00 4.22
C GLU A 200 5.27 -36.45 4.16
N ASN A 201 4.69 -37.35 4.96
CA ASN A 201 5.25 -38.67 5.18
C ASN A 201 4.55 -39.79 4.37
N GLY A 202 3.36 -39.55 3.80
CA GLY A 202 2.51 -40.52 3.18
C GLY A 202 1.78 -41.48 4.18
N HIS A 203 1.88 -41.20 5.47
CA HIS A 203 1.20 -41.91 6.56
C HIS A 203 0.83 -40.95 7.70
N PHE A 204 0.06 -41.45 8.68
CA PHE A 204 -0.50 -40.58 9.73
C PHE A 204 0.43 -40.37 10.94
N GLU A 205 1.54 -41.08 10.99
CA GLU A 205 2.50 -40.97 12.09
C GLU A 205 3.27 -39.63 11.97
N ASP A 206 3.56 -39.06 13.12
CA ASP A 206 4.30 -37.79 13.22
C ASP A 206 5.79 -38.02 12.92
N SER A 207 6.41 -37.04 12.30
CA SER A 207 7.85 -36.98 12.10
C SER A 207 8.37 -35.59 12.51
N LYS A 208 9.67 -35.46 12.71
CA LYS A 208 10.27 -34.12 12.99
C LYS A 208 10.01 -33.12 11.86
N VAL A 209 9.98 -33.62 10.62
CA VAL A 209 9.77 -32.79 9.42
C VAL A 209 8.31 -32.35 9.31
N SER A 210 7.35 -33.28 9.48
CA SER A 210 5.93 -32.92 9.47
C SER A 210 5.54 -32.02 10.65
N ALA A 211 6.16 -32.22 11.82
CA ALA A 211 5.98 -31.34 12.98
C ALA A 211 6.51 -29.92 12.72
N ALA A 212 7.66 -29.79 12.03
CA ALA A 212 8.20 -28.49 11.62
C ALA A 212 7.27 -27.79 10.62
N PHE A 213 6.74 -28.52 9.63
CA PHE A 213 5.80 -27.95 8.68
C PHE A 213 4.48 -27.51 9.36
N ARG A 214 3.97 -28.30 10.28
CA ARG A 214 2.79 -27.94 11.08
C ARG A 214 3.04 -26.71 11.94
N GLU A 215 4.23 -26.58 12.55
CA GLU A 215 4.58 -25.35 13.30
C GLU A 215 4.51 -24.11 12.42
N LEU A 216 5.11 -24.17 11.22
CA LEU A 216 5.05 -23.07 10.26
C LEU A 216 3.61 -22.79 9.80
N GLY A 217 2.80 -23.84 9.61
CA GLY A 217 1.40 -23.74 9.23
C GLY A 217 0.56 -22.89 10.18
N LYS A 218 0.87 -22.88 11.48
CA LYS A 218 0.18 -22.04 12.48
C LYS A 218 0.29 -20.55 12.20
N HIS A 219 1.31 -20.13 11.47
CA HIS A 219 1.61 -18.74 11.15
C HIS A 219 1.27 -18.38 9.69
N MET A 220 0.58 -19.27 8.98
CA MET A 220 0.16 -19.08 7.58
C MET A 220 -1.28 -19.57 7.42
N ILE A 221 -2.23 -18.90 8.06
CA ILE A 221 -3.66 -19.26 8.03
C ILE A 221 -4.52 -18.03 7.73
N ASN A 222 -4.04 -16.80 7.97
CA ASN A 222 -4.83 -15.59 7.97
C ASN A 222 -5.57 -15.33 6.65
N GLN A 223 -6.88 -15.04 6.74
CA GLN A 223 -7.74 -14.60 5.64
C GLN A 223 -8.64 -13.44 6.10
N ASN A 224 -8.07 -12.43 6.73
CA ASN A 224 -8.80 -11.29 7.29
C ASN A 224 -8.85 -10.10 6.34
N MET A 225 -9.54 -10.24 5.20
CA MET A 225 -9.65 -9.16 4.22
C MET A 225 -10.69 -8.11 4.60
N ASP A 226 -11.92 -8.53 4.87
CA ASP A 226 -13.04 -7.67 5.27
C ASP A 226 -14.19 -8.50 5.87
N GLY A 227 -15.32 -7.85 6.22
CA GLY A 227 -16.48 -8.51 6.82
C GLY A 227 -17.22 -9.50 5.91
N ARG A 228 -16.88 -9.60 4.63
CA ARG A 228 -17.48 -10.55 3.67
C ARG A 228 -16.82 -11.93 3.70
N VAL A 229 -15.71 -12.07 4.41
CA VAL A 229 -14.93 -13.31 4.52
C VAL A 229 -15.09 -13.92 5.88
N VAL A 230 -15.00 -15.25 5.93
CA VAL A 230 -14.78 -15.98 7.17
C VAL A 230 -13.39 -15.64 7.70
N LYS A 231 -13.33 -15.14 8.93
CA LYS A 231 -12.06 -14.81 9.56
C LYS A 231 -11.29 -16.06 9.92
N LEU A 232 -10.06 -16.14 9.47
CA LEU A 232 -9.11 -17.16 9.87
C LEU A 232 -8.01 -16.49 10.70
N GLU A 233 -7.80 -16.98 11.90
CA GLU A 233 -6.81 -16.45 12.85
C GLU A 233 -5.54 -17.30 12.80
N GLU A 234 -4.40 -16.64 12.63
CA GLU A 234 -3.08 -17.28 12.70
C GLU A 234 -2.37 -16.96 14.01
N SER A 235 -1.34 -17.73 14.33
CA SER A 235 -0.47 -17.47 15.50
C SER A 235 -1.23 -17.34 16.83
N VAL A 236 -2.33 -18.07 16.98
CA VAL A 236 -3.29 -17.92 18.09
C VAL A 236 -2.62 -18.06 19.47
N GLU A 237 -1.65 -18.95 19.59
CA GLU A 237 -0.90 -19.18 20.84
C GLU A 237 0.17 -18.10 21.09
N LEU A 238 0.71 -17.53 20.02
CA LEU A 238 1.77 -16.54 20.07
C LEU A 238 1.21 -15.10 20.24
N ALA A 239 0.09 -14.79 19.62
CA ALA A 239 -0.48 -13.44 19.59
C ALA A 239 -0.68 -12.79 20.97
N PRO A 240 -1.20 -13.50 22.01
CA PRO A 240 -1.31 -12.93 23.37
C PRO A 240 0.06 -12.58 23.97
N LYS A 241 1.11 -13.41 23.71
CA LYS A 241 2.47 -13.17 24.20
C LYS A 241 3.09 -11.91 23.55
N LEU A 242 2.86 -11.72 22.25
CA LEU A 242 3.30 -10.53 21.52
C LEU A 242 2.62 -9.27 22.08
N THR A 243 1.32 -9.35 22.31
CA THR A 243 0.51 -8.24 22.85
C THR A 243 0.94 -7.88 24.28
N ASP A 244 1.11 -8.86 25.16
CA ASP A 244 1.55 -8.66 26.54
C ASP A 244 2.93 -8.01 26.60
N PHE A 245 3.89 -8.54 25.84
CA PHE A 245 5.23 -7.97 25.72
C PHE A 245 5.20 -6.50 25.30
N MET A 246 4.47 -6.17 24.20
CA MET A 246 4.39 -4.79 23.70
C MET A 246 3.70 -3.85 24.69
N THR A 247 2.66 -4.31 25.35
CA THR A 247 1.94 -3.53 26.38
C THR A 247 2.87 -3.17 27.52
N LYS A 248 3.58 -4.15 28.08
CA LYS A 248 4.55 -3.94 29.16
C LYS A 248 5.73 -3.07 28.72
N LEU A 249 6.29 -3.33 27.54
CA LEU A 249 7.41 -2.55 26.99
C LEU A 249 7.03 -1.07 26.83
N LYS A 250 5.88 -0.78 26.23
CA LYS A 250 5.39 0.60 26.06
C LYS A 250 5.04 1.28 27.39
N ALA A 251 4.67 0.51 28.40
CA ALA A 251 4.46 1.01 29.76
C ALA A 251 5.75 1.18 30.57
N GLY A 252 6.92 0.86 30.01
CA GLY A 252 8.20 0.93 30.70
C GLY A 252 8.39 -0.10 31.81
N GLN A 253 7.63 -1.20 31.79
CA GLN A 253 7.72 -2.29 32.76
C GLN A 253 8.85 -3.25 32.38
N ASP A 254 9.30 -4.05 33.35
CA ASP A 254 10.26 -5.13 33.08
C ASP A 254 9.62 -6.19 32.18
N VAL A 255 10.27 -6.50 31.08
CA VAL A 255 9.86 -7.50 30.07
C VAL A 255 10.89 -8.62 29.91
N THR A 256 11.74 -8.83 30.91
CA THR A 256 12.83 -9.82 30.82
C THR A 256 12.30 -11.22 30.65
N ALA A 257 11.27 -11.61 31.38
CA ALA A 257 10.67 -12.95 31.30
C ALA A 257 9.96 -13.15 29.94
N GLU A 258 9.20 -12.17 29.50
CA GLU A 258 8.50 -12.19 28.22
C GLU A 258 9.49 -12.21 27.04
N ARG A 259 10.59 -11.48 27.14
CA ARG A 259 11.67 -11.50 26.13
C ARG A 259 12.27 -12.88 25.97
N VAL A 260 12.57 -13.57 27.09
CA VAL A 260 13.09 -14.95 27.07
C VAL A 260 12.07 -15.89 26.43
N ALA A 261 10.80 -15.78 26.80
CA ALA A 261 9.73 -16.60 26.25
C ALA A 261 9.56 -16.38 24.73
N LEU A 262 9.56 -15.12 24.28
CA LEU A 262 9.44 -14.80 22.85
C LEU A 262 10.66 -15.28 22.04
N ARG A 263 11.88 -15.16 22.60
CA ARG A 263 13.06 -15.75 21.93
C ARG A 263 12.94 -17.23 21.69
N ALA A 264 12.39 -17.97 22.66
CA ALA A 264 12.17 -19.40 22.51
C ALA A 264 11.13 -19.71 21.42
N GLU A 265 10.04 -18.94 21.35
CA GLU A 265 9.03 -19.11 20.28
C GLU A 265 9.61 -18.78 18.90
N PHE A 266 10.35 -17.68 18.77
CA PHE A 266 10.97 -17.31 17.50
C PHE A 266 12.08 -18.28 17.06
N ALA A 267 12.86 -18.82 18.01
CA ALA A 267 13.83 -19.88 17.73
C ALA A 267 13.12 -21.13 17.19
N LYS A 268 12.02 -21.54 17.79
CA LYS A 268 11.21 -22.66 17.33
C LYS A 268 10.70 -22.50 15.91
N ILE A 269 10.17 -21.31 15.56
CA ILE A 269 9.71 -21.01 14.19
C ILE A 269 10.90 -21.06 13.21
N LYS A 270 12.01 -20.44 13.57
CA LYS A 270 13.23 -20.46 12.76
C LYS A 270 13.76 -21.86 12.51
N GLU A 271 13.94 -22.64 13.58
CA GLU A 271 14.41 -24.04 13.51
C GLU A 271 13.46 -24.90 12.65
N ALA A 272 12.15 -24.67 12.76
CA ALA A 272 11.17 -25.34 11.91
C ALA A 272 11.36 -24.99 10.43
N ALA A 273 11.59 -23.73 10.12
CA ALA A 273 11.82 -23.28 8.73
C ALA A 273 13.14 -23.84 8.16
N GLU A 274 14.21 -23.80 8.94
CA GLU A 274 15.53 -24.35 8.55
C GLU A 274 15.45 -25.86 8.34
N LEU A 275 14.81 -26.59 9.28
CA LEU A 275 14.65 -28.04 9.19
C LEU A 275 13.80 -28.42 7.98
N TYR A 276 12.66 -27.75 7.79
CA TYR A 276 11.78 -28.07 6.68
C TYR A 276 12.42 -27.74 5.32
N LYS A 277 13.12 -26.64 5.21
CA LYS A 277 13.88 -26.27 4.02
C LYS A 277 14.94 -27.30 3.66
N ALA A 278 15.59 -27.90 4.66
CA ALA A 278 16.67 -28.87 4.46
C ALA A 278 16.15 -30.29 4.22
N SER A 279 15.01 -30.69 4.79
CA SER A 279 14.58 -32.08 4.90
C SER A 279 13.14 -32.36 4.46
N GLY A 280 12.36 -31.33 4.11
CA GLY A 280 10.96 -31.47 3.67
C GLY A 280 10.84 -32.06 2.26
N ASP A 281 9.63 -32.46 1.88
CA ASP A 281 9.34 -32.93 0.52
C ASP A 281 9.84 -31.89 -0.51
N GLN A 282 10.62 -32.36 -1.47
CA GLN A 282 11.30 -31.45 -2.40
C GLN A 282 10.36 -30.68 -3.31
N LYS A 283 9.19 -31.22 -3.64
CA LYS A 283 8.17 -30.51 -4.43
C LYS A 283 7.50 -29.42 -3.60
N MET A 284 7.22 -29.71 -2.34
CA MET A 284 6.70 -28.75 -1.39
C MET A 284 7.70 -27.61 -1.17
N VAL A 285 8.94 -27.94 -0.83
CA VAL A 285 10.01 -26.95 -0.61
C VAL A 285 10.23 -26.08 -1.84
N ALA A 286 10.21 -26.65 -3.05
CA ALA A 286 10.33 -25.88 -4.29
C ALA A 286 9.25 -24.79 -4.46
N GLN A 287 8.05 -25.03 -3.93
CA GLN A 287 6.95 -24.07 -4.01
C GLN A 287 6.92 -23.07 -2.86
N ILE A 288 7.41 -23.42 -1.66
CA ILE A 288 7.26 -22.58 -0.47
C ILE A 288 8.57 -22.02 0.09
N HIS A 289 9.72 -22.26 -0.53
CA HIS A 289 11.02 -21.81 0.00
C HIS A 289 11.08 -20.28 0.25
N TYR A 290 10.35 -19.47 -0.51
CA TYR A 290 10.27 -18.03 -0.29
C TYR A 290 9.70 -17.68 1.10
N TRP A 291 8.69 -18.41 1.56
CA TRP A 291 8.12 -18.25 2.91
C TRP A 291 9.05 -18.78 3.99
N LEU A 292 9.80 -19.85 3.69
CA LEU A 292 10.79 -20.40 4.62
C LEU A 292 11.94 -19.42 4.82
N ASP A 293 12.44 -18.81 3.74
CA ASP A 293 13.50 -17.80 3.80
C ASP A 293 13.01 -16.52 4.50
N ASN A 294 11.80 -16.07 4.19
CA ASN A 294 11.16 -14.97 4.90
C ASN A 294 11.05 -15.24 6.40
N ALA A 295 10.61 -16.44 6.81
CA ALA A 295 10.51 -16.84 8.21
C ALA A 295 11.87 -16.75 8.92
N ILE A 296 12.93 -17.31 8.32
CA ILE A 296 14.28 -17.31 8.89
C ILE A 296 14.77 -15.87 9.10
N ASP A 297 14.62 -15.01 8.09
CA ASP A 297 15.07 -13.62 8.15
C ASP A 297 14.24 -12.78 9.13
N GLN A 298 12.90 -12.99 9.17
CA GLN A 298 12.05 -12.33 10.16
C GLN A 298 12.42 -12.72 11.61
N MET A 299 12.65 -14.00 11.86
CA MET A 299 13.02 -14.47 13.21
C MET A 299 14.40 -13.95 13.62
N ASN A 300 15.35 -13.88 12.70
CA ASN A 300 16.66 -13.25 12.95
C ASN A 300 16.52 -11.74 13.22
N ALA A 301 15.63 -11.05 12.50
CA ALA A 301 15.35 -9.64 12.75
C ALA A 301 14.72 -9.43 14.14
N LEU A 302 13.78 -10.29 14.53
CA LEU A 302 13.13 -10.25 15.84
C LEU A 302 14.13 -10.49 16.97
N ASP A 303 15.05 -11.43 16.85
CA ASP A 303 16.09 -11.64 17.85
C ASP A 303 16.98 -10.40 18.02
N ALA A 304 17.37 -9.76 16.92
CA ALA A 304 18.11 -8.51 16.96
C ALA A 304 17.30 -7.38 17.62
N PHE A 305 16.02 -7.22 17.30
CA PHE A 305 15.17 -6.23 17.95
C PHE A 305 14.94 -6.50 19.44
N LEU A 306 14.76 -7.77 19.84
CA LEU A 306 14.68 -8.13 21.26
C LEU A 306 16.00 -7.82 22.00
N THR A 307 17.15 -7.97 21.34
CA THR A 307 18.44 -7.54 21.89
C THR A 307 18.48 -6.02 22.06
N GLY A 308 17.90 -5.27 21.12
CA GLY A 308 17.73 -3.82 21.26
C GLY A 308 16.86 -3.43 22.44
N THR A 309 15.77 -4.14 22.72
CA THR A 309 14.95 -3.88 23.91
C THR A 309 15.66 -4.21 25.23
N GLU A 310 16.59 -5.18 25.23
CA GLU A 310 17.44 -5.44 26.38
C GLU A 310 18.44 -4.29 26.63
N ALA A 311 19.02 -3.76 25.54
CA ALA A 311 19.94 -2.62 25.60
C ALA A 311 19.27 -1.34 26.14
N MET A 312 17.96 -1.15 25.87
CA MET A 312 17.18 -0.05 26.48
C MET A 312 17.17 -0.14 28.02
N THR A 313 16.98 -1.33 28.58
CA THR A 313 16.91 -1.53 30.05
C THR A 313 18.27 -1.37 30.71
N THR A 314 19.35 -1.64 29.99
CA THR A 314 20.74 -1.51 30.50
C THR A 314 21.38 -0.17 30.15
N ASN A 315 20.66 0.72 29.45
CA ASN A 315 21.17 1.98 28.91
C ASN A 315 22.45 1.83 28.06
N ASP A 316 22.57 0.70 27.38
CA ASP A 316 23.68 0.43 26.45
C ASP A 316 23.40 0.99 25.06
N ALA A 317 23.78 2.25 24.85
CA ALA A 317 23.54 2.98 23.62
C ALA A 317 24.17 2.31 22.38
N ALA A 318 25.39 1.76 22.52
CA ALA A 318 26.06 1.10 21.40
C ALA A 318 25.33 -0.21 21.00
N LYS A 319 24.99 -1.03 21.99
CA LYS A 319 24.23 -2.27 21.76
C LYS A 319 22.84 -1.99 21.22
N LEU A 320 22.16 -0.94 21.71
CA LEU A 320 20.86 -0.50 21.18
C LEU A 320 20.96 -0.14 19.69
N TRP A 321 21.92 0.69 19.34
CA TRP A 321 22.19 1.11 17.97
C TRP A 321 22.47 -0.09 17.06
N ASP A 322 23.45 -0.91 17.42
CA ASP A 322 23.86 -2.04 16.58
C ASP A 322 22.73 -3.07 16.40
N SER A 323 21.97 -3.35 17.46
CA SER A 323 20.84 -4.27 17.41
C SER A 323 19.70 -3.75 16.56
N TYR A 324 19.37 -2.47 16.68
CA TYR A 324 18.34 -1.84 15.88
C TYR A 324 18.66 -1.91 14.37
N TYR A 325 19.86 -1.49 13.98
CA TYR A 325 20.24 -1.51 12.56
C TYR A 325 20.43 -2.92 12.01
N LYS A 326 20.93 -3.86 12.81
CA LYS A 326 20.96 -5.27 12.44
C LYS A 326 19.55 -5.81 12.18
N GLY A 327 18.62 -5.49 13.08
CA GLY A 327 17.22 -5.88 12.94
C GLY A 327 16.57 -5.28 11.69
N LEU A 328 16.80 -3.99 11.43
CA LEU A 328 16.32 -3.33 10.20
C LEU A 328 16.81 -4.03 8.94
N LYS A 329 18.12 -4.28 8.85
CA LYS A 329 18.74 -4.92 7.69
C LYS A 329 18.15 -6.31 7.44
N LEU A 330 18.00 -7.11 8.49
CA LEU A 330 17.43 -8.46 8.39
C LEU A 330 15.94 -8.44 8.01
N TYR A 331 15.18 -7.52 8.59
CA TYR A 331 13.78 -7.35 8.20
C TYR A 331 13.64 -6.90 6.75
N GLU A 332 14.47 -5.95 6.30
CA GLU A 332 14.50 -5.52 4.92
C GLU A 332 14.86 -6.67 3.97
N GLN A 333 15.81 -7.52 4.36
CA GLN A 333 16.13 -8.73 3.62
C GLN A 333 14.92 -9.67 3.54
N SER A 334 14.17 -9.85 4.64
CA SER A 334 12.96 -10.67 4.64
C SER A 334 11.92 -10.20 3.61
N GLN A 335 11.87 -8.91 3.31
CA GLN A 335 10.94 -8.32 2.35
C GLN A 335 11.37 -8.48 0.89
N THR A 336 12.55 -9.05 0.62
CA THR A 336 13.04 -9.33 -0.74
C THR A 336 12.59 -10.68 -1.27
N HIS A 337 12.07 -11.56 -0.41
CA HIS A 337 11.58 -12.87 -0.83
C HIS A 337 10.26 -12.72 -1.55
N THR A 338 10.27 -12.92 -2.85
CA THR A 338 9.12 -12.75 -3.74
C THR A 338 8.90 -13.99 -4.58
N PHE A 339 7.66 -14.27 -4.90
CA PHE A 339 7.26 -15.34 -5.81
C PHE A 339 6.41 -14.81 -6.95
N HIS A 340 6.34 -15.56 -8.02
CA HIS A 340 5.45 -15.23 -9.14
C HIS A 340 4.00 -15.54 -8.78
N TYR A 341 3.15 -14.51 -8.84
CA TYR A 341 1.71 -14.64 -8.73
C TYR A 341 1.07 -14.20 -10.04
N VAL A 342 0.56 -15.16 -10.81
CA VAL A 342 -0.02 -14.99 -12.14
C VAL A 342 0.91 -14.22 -13.08
N ASP A 343 0.91 -12.90 -13.08
CA ASP A 343 1.61 -12.01 -14.00
C ASP A 343 2.56 -11.00 -13.32
N HIS A 344 2.67 -11.04 -12.00
CA HIS A 344 3.51 -10.13 -11.22
C HIS A 344 4.21 -10.84 -10.05
N LEU A 345 5.10 -10.11 -9.37
CA LEU A 345 5.77 -10.60 -8.18
C LEU A 345 5.02 -10.14 -6.92
N GLU A 346 4.74 -11.10 -6.05
CA GLU A 346 4.20 -10.86 -4.71
C GLU A 346 5.25 -11.19 -3.64
N LYS A 347 5.18 -10.53 -2.51
CA LYS A 347 6.01 -10.85 -1.35
C LYS A 347 5.52 -12.13 -0.68
N ALA A 348 6.45 -12.99 -0.29
CA ALA A 348 6.16 -14.11 0.58
C ALA A 348 6.36 -13.66 2.03
N GLU A 349 5.30 -13.65 2.83
CA GLU A 349 5.35 -13.23 4.24
C GLU A 349 4.71 -14.27 5.15
N LEU A 350 5.39 -14.56 6.24
CA LEU A 350 4.88 -15.37 7.34
C LEU A 350 4.35 -14.43 8.45
N GLY A 351 3.23 -14.79 9.08
CA GLY A 351 2.73 -14.09 10.26
C GLY A 351 2.19 -12.67 9.99
N VAL A 352 1.49 -12.49 8.88
CA VAL A 352 0.97 -11.18 8.42
C VAL A 352 0.05 -10.53 9.45
N GLN A 353 -0.73 -11.33 10.21
CA GLN A 353 -1.71 -10.82 11.16
C GLN A 353 -1.09 -10.34 12.47
N HIS A 354 -0.09 -11.04 13.01
CA HIS A 354 0.44 -10.76 14.34
C HIS A 354 1.96 -10.53 14.37
N ILE A 355 2.75 -11.34 13.66
CA ILE A 355 4.21 -11.25 13.71
C ILE A 355 4.69 -9.98 13.02
N ARG A 356 4.21 -9.71 11.81
CA ARG A 356 4.57 -8.49 11.07
C ARG A 356 4.20 -7.20 11.82
N PRO A 357 2.96 -7.01 12.33
CA PRO A 357 2.63 -5.83 13.14
C PRO A 357 3.49 -5.71 14.40
N PHE A 358 3.87 -6.83 15.03
CA PHE A 358 4.78 -6.83 16.17
C PHE A 358 6.18 -6.33 15.78
N ILE A 359 6.74 -6.81 14.65
CA ILE A 359 8.01 -6.31 14.12
C ILE A 359 7.94 -4.80 13.89
N LEU A 360 6.89 -4.31 13.25
CA LEU A 360 6.71 -2.88 12.97
C LEU A 360 6.63 -2.06 14.26
N SER A 361 5.90 -2.55 15.26
CA SER A 361 5.81 -1.90 16.57
C SER A 361 7.15 -1.87 17.31
N LEU A 362 7.95 -2.95 17.25
CA LEU A 362 9.30 -2.97 17.81
C LEU A 362 10.24 -1.99 17.12
N LYS A 363 10.19 -1.96 15.79
CA LYS A 363 10.96 -0.98 14.99
C LYS A 363 10.67 0.45 15.44
N GLU A 364 9.40 0.79 15.63
CA GLU A 364 8.97 2.12 16.05
C GLU A 364 9.50 2.46 17.46
N VAL A 365 9.36 1.55 18.42
CA VAL A 365 9.86 1.75 19.79
C VAL A 365 11.37 1.94 19.79
N LEU A 366 12.10 1.05 19.11
CA LEU A 366 13.57 1.12 19.06
C LEU A 366 14.05 2.35 18.28
N ALA A 367 13.39 2.75 17.21
CA ALA A 367 13.69 3.98 16.47
C ALA A 367 13.60 5.19 17.40
N SER A 368 12.54 5.27 18.21
CA SER A 368 12.37 6.34 19.19
C SER A 368 13.50 6.36 20.23
N GLU A 369 13.91 5.19 20.74
CA GLU A 369 15.00 5.09 21.71
C GLU A 369 16.36 5.45 21.11
N VAL A 370 16.63 5.02 19.88
CA VAL A 370 17.84 5.42 19.12
C VAL A 370 17.84 6.94 18.91
N GLN A 371 16.72 7.55 18.60
CA GLN A 371 16.63 9.01 18.45
C GLN A 371 16.91 9.75 19.77
N LYS A 372 16.50 9.21 20.92
CA LYS A 372 16.85 9.79 22.24
C LYS A 372 18.36 9.81 22.48
N VAL A 373 19.05 8.77 22.05
CA VAL A 373 20.53 8.70 22.15
C VAL A 373 21.20 9.75 21.25
N LEU A 374 20.69 9.90 20.02
CA LEU A 374 21.22 10.88 19.05
C LEU A 374 20.87 12.32 19.40
N HIS A 375 19.74 12.53 20.06
CA HIS A 375 19.19 13.86 20.32
C HIS A 375 18.64 13.98 21.75
N PRO A 376 19.49 13.95 22.78
CA PRO A 376 19.04 13.93 24.18
C PRO A 376 18.21 15.17 24.55
N ASP A 377 18.41 16.30 23.88
CA ASP A 377 17.70 17.56 24.14
C ASP A 377 16.46 17.78 23.28
N LYS A 378 16.30 17.01 22.20
CA LYS A 378 15.12 17.13 21.31
C LYS A 378 13.87 16.49 21.90
N ILE A 379 12.72 17.06 21.50
CA ILE A 379 11.42 16.44 21.72
C ILE A 379 11.24 15.39 20.62
N ILE A 380 11.08 14.14 21.05
CA ILE A 380 10.86 13.02 20.14
C ILE A 380 9.42 12.56 20.30
N SER A 381 8.77 12.38 19.17
CA SER A 381 7.39 11.94 19.09
C SER A 381 7.29 10.48 18.66
N THR A 382 6.24 9.80 19.11
CA THR A 382 5.89 8.44 18.70
C THR A 382 4.43 8.44 18.30
N PHE A 383 4.12 7.87 17.15
CA PHE A 383 2.74 7.70 16.68
C PHE A 383 1.99 6.70 17.57
N ILE A 384 0.77 7.04 17.97
CA ILE A 384 -0.07 6.19 18.82
C ILE A 384 -1.46 5.98 18.22
N THR A 385 -1.91 4.74 18.26
CA THR A 385 -3.28 4.33 17.94
C THR A 385 -3.60 3.02 18.67
N ASN A 386 -4.87 2.73 18.89
CA ASN A 386 -5.32 1.43 19.41
C ASN A 386 -5.67 0.43 18.29
N ARG A 387 -5.40 0.79 17.05
CA ARG A 387 -5.72 -0.05 15.89
C ARG A 387 -4.49 -0.80 15.40
N THR A 388 -4.76 -1.94 14.78
CA THR A 388 -3.78 -2.72 14.01
C THR A 388 -3.97 -2.49 12.51
N GLY A 389 -3.03 -2.88 11.67
CA GLY A 389 -3.15 -2.68 10.22
C GLY A 389 -2.96 -1.23 9.78
N VAL A 390 -2.04 -0.54 10.44
CA VAL A 390 -1.63 0.82 10.08
C VAL A 390 -0.65 0.76 8.91
N GLU A 391 -0.94 1.51 7.86
CA GLU A 391 -0.02 1.80 6.76
C GLU A 391 0.50 3.24 6.92
N GLY A 392 1.79 3.43 6.91
CA GLY A 392 2.43 4.70 7.31
C GLY A 392 2.59 4.83 8.83
N GLY A 393 3.02 5.99 9.30
CA GLY A 393 3.29 6.22 10.72
C GLY A 393 3.67 7.66 11.04
N LEU A 394 4.54 7.84 12.03
CA LEU A 394 4.94 9.16 12.51
C LEU A 394 5.57 10.04 11.42
N ALA A 395 6.34 9.44 10.51
CA ALA A 395 6.98 10.20 9.45
C ALA A 395 5.97 10.90 8.55
N GLU A 396 4.99 10.15 8.08
CA GLU A 396 3.95 10.65 7.17
C GLU A 396 3.02 11.66 7.83
N VAL A 397 2.87 11.61 9.16
CA VAL A 397 2.00 12.54 9.90
C VAL A 397 2.75 13.71 10.51
N THR A 398 4.06 13.84 10.28
CA THR A 398 4.88 14.93 10.84
C THR A 398 5.85 15.56 9.83
N ASP A 399 5.80 15.17 8.56
CA ASP A 399 6.72 15.63 7.52
C ASP A 399 6.35 17.00 6.93
N GLY A 400 5.16 17.51 7.23
CA GLY A 400 4.63 18.76 6.70
C GLY A 400 4.10 18.65 5.27
N ASP A 401 4.00 17.43 4.72
CA ASP A 401 3.46 17.15 3.39
C ASP A 401 2.04 16.57 3.49
N LEU A 402 1.04 17.36 3.17
CA LEU A 402 -0.36 16.94 3.21
C LEU A 402 -0.74 15.91 2.11
N ALA A 403 0.20 15.52 1.24
CA ALA A 403 0.01 14.44 0.28
C ALA A 403 0.32 13.06 0.90
N THR A 404 1.18 13.00 1.91
CA THR A 404 1.45 11.78 2.67
C THR A 404 0.40 11.57 3.77
N HIS A 405 0.27 10.36 4.26
CA HIS A 405 -0.68 10.03 5.33
C HIS A 405 -0.37 8.69 5.98
N ALA A 406 -0.83 8.54 7.21
CA ALA A 406 -1.01 7.23 7.85
C ALA A 406 -2.45 6.79 7.67
N LEU A 407 -2.66 5.54 7.21
CA LEU A 407 -3.96 4.97 6.91
C LEU A 407 -4.23 3.74 7.75
N ILE A 408 -5.38 3.69 8.39
CA ILE A 408 -5.84 2.59 9.24
C ILE A 408 -6.99 1.86 8.55
N LYS A 409 -6.67 0.75 7.87
CA LYS A 409 -7.62 0.00 7.02
C LYS A 409 -8.36 -1.12 7.74
N SER A 410 -7.82 -1.68 8.79
CA SER A 410 -8.38 -2.87 9.41
C SER A 410 -8.78 -2.64 10.88
N PRO A 411 -10.01 -2.98 11.22
CA PRO A 411 -11.15 -3.26 10.35
C PRO A 411 -11.61 -2.02 9.55
N SER A 412 -12.39 -2.21 8.48
CA SER A 412 -12.90 -1.15 7.61
C SER A 412 -14.05 -0.32 8.21
N SER A 413 -14.16 -0.30 9.54
CA SER A 413 -15.12 0.49 10.30
C SER A 413 -14.41 1.22 11.42
N ILE A 414 -15.00 2.30 11.87
CA ILE A 414 -14.53 3.08 13.02
C ILE A 414 -15.46 2.78 14.20
N LYS A 415 -14.87 2.55 15.37
CA LYS A 415 -15.64 2.33 16.60
C LYS A 415 -15.36 3.43 17.60
N THR A 416 -16.37 3.73 18.42
CA THR A 416 -16.21 4.62 19.57
C THR A 416 -15.03 4.17 20.43
N GLY A 417 -14.11 5.09 20.70
CA GLY A 417 -12.86 4.81 21.39
C GLY A 417 -11.67 4.54 20.48
N ASP A 418 -11.86 4.42 19.17
CA ASP A 418 -10.73 4.42 18.23
C ASP A 418 -10.02 5.76 18.24
N TYR A 419 -8.69 5.72 18.27
CA TYR A 419 -7.92 6.96 18.31
C TYR A 419 -6.68 6.92 17.45
N ILE A 420 -6.20 8.12 17.16
CA ILE A 420 -4.94 8.38 16.47
C ILE A 420 -4.27 9.59 17.13
N GLY A 421 -2.96 9.55 17.30
CA GLY A 421 -2.28 10.61 18.01
C GLY A 421 -0.76 10.48 18.04
N MET A 422 -0.16 11.25 18.92
CA MET A 422 1.28 11.36 19.08
C MET A 422 1.65 11.46 20.57
N LYS A 423 2.62 10.66 20.99
CA LYS A 423 3.20 10.69 22.34
C LYS A 423 4.59 11.29 22.30
N PHE A 424 4.96 12.08 23.31
CA PHE A 424 6.26 12.73 23.43
C PHE A 424 7.13 12.02 24.46
N ASN A 425 8.46 12.06 24.27
CA ASN A 425 9.43 11.51 25.23
C ASN A 425 9.53 12.34 26.52
N LYS A 426 9.09 13.58 26.49
CA LYS A 426 8.97 14.50 27.65
C LYS A 426 7.79 15.43 27.45
N PRO A 427 7.23 16.05 28.53
CA PRO A 427 6.13 16.98 28.39
C PRO A 427 6.50 18.16 27.50
N VAL A 428 5.58 18.53 26.60
CA VAL A 428 5.72 19.63 25.62
C VAL A 428 4.72 20.72 25.96
N ASP A 429 5.21 21.97 25.97
CA ASP A 429 4.34 23.13 26.06
C ASP A 429 3.70 23.38 24.68
N ILE A 430 2.39 23.21 24.59
CA ILE A 430 1.66 23.27 23.34
C ILE A 430 0.86 24.58 23.27
N GLN A 431 1.12 25.39 22.26
CA GLN A 431 0.40 26.60 21.92
C GLN A 431 -0.58 26.38 20.79
N THR A 432 -0.18 25.57 19.80
CA THR A 432 -0.99 25.23 18.65
C THR A 432 -0.97 23.74 18.40
N LEU A 433 -2.12 23.18 18.01
CA LEU A 433 -2.29 21.77 17.68
C LEU A 433 -3.20 21.65 16.46
N THR A 434 -2.75 20.90 15.45
CA THR A 434 -3.53 20.66 14.25
C THR A 434 -3.56 19.19 13.92
N PHE A 435 -4.75 18.66 13.57
CA PHE A 435 -4.95 17.37 12.95
C PHE A 435 -5.48 17.58 11.53
N ALA A 436 -4.77 17.11 10.52
CA ALA A 436 -5.25 17.05 9.14
C ALA A 436 -5.65 15.60 8.83
N MET A 437 -6.94 15.35 8.81
CA MET A 437 -7.53 14.01 8.67
C MET A 437 -7.82 13.66 7.21
N GLY A 438 -8.11 12.37 6.97
CA GLY A 438 -8.37 11.83 5.64
C GLY A 438 -7.12 11.65 4.79
N THR A 439 -7.29 11.24 3.55
CA THR A 439 -6.23 11.26 2.53
C THR A 439 -6.43 12.44 1.59
N GLN A 440 -5.42 12.77 0.78
CA GLN A 440 -5.57 13.80 -0.24
C GLN A 440 -6.65 13.43 -1.28
N ALA A 441 -6.71 12.16 -1.64
CA ALA A 441 -7.68 11.65 -2.60
C ALA A 441 -9.09 11.52 -2.00
N ASN A 442 -9.19 11.21 -0.70
CA ASN A 442 -10.45 11.03 -0.01
C ASN A 442 -10.43 11.70 1.38
N PRO A 443 -10.71 13.00 1.46
CA PRO A 443 -10.73 13.73 2.73
C PRO A 443 -11.85 13.29 3.69
N ARG A 444 -12.77 12.41 3.25
CA ARG A 444 -13.85 11.87 4.08
C ARG A 444 -13.44 10.63 4.89
N ASP A 445 -12.24 10.09 4.70
CA ASP A 445 -11.71 8.99 5.50
C ASP A 445 -11.30 9.48 6.89
N THR A 446 -12.30 9.85 7.68
CA THR A 446 -12.16 10.44 9.01
C THR A 446 -13.28 10.02 9.95
N PHE A 447 -13.18 10.38 11.23
CA PHE A 447 -14.22 10.15 12.22
C PHE A 447 -15.49 10.93 11.88
N SER A 448 -16.68 10.36 12.21
CA SER A 448 -17.94 11.11 12.14
C SER A 448 -18.08 12.11 13.27
N LYS A 449 -17.67 11.73 14.48
CA LYS A 449 -17.48 12.62 15.64
C LYS A 449 -16.27 12.19 16.43
N ALA A 450 -15.56 13.16 16.96
CA ALA A 450 -14.37 12.90 17.76
C ALA A 450 -14.14 14.00 18.81
N GLU A 451 -13.32 13.68 19.78
CA GLU A 451 -12.71 14.63 20.70
C GLU A 451 -11.22 14.71 20.45
N VAL A 452 -10.65 15.89 20.54
CA VAL A 452 -9.21 16.06 20.64
C VAL A 452 -8.84 16.14 22.11
N GLN A 453 -7.90 15.29 22.51
CA GLN A 453 -7.47 15.18 23.90
C GLN A 453 -5.95 15.32 24.00
N TYR A 454 -5.50 15.84 25.16
CA TYR A 454 -4.08 15.78 25.52
C TYR A 454 -3.90 15.00 26.81
N GLN A 455 -2.75 14.37 27.00
CA GLN A 455 -2.38 13.69 28.22
C GLN A 455 -1.58 14.67 29.09
N ASP A 456 -2.07 14.95 30.28
CA ASP A 456 -1.42 15.84 31.23
C ASP A 456 -0.17 15.19 31.90
N GLU A 457 0.54 15.94 32.73
CA GLU A 457 1.73 15.45 33.45
C GLU A 457 1.42 14.32 34.45
N LYS A 458 0.14 14.14 34.82
CA LYS A 458 -0.35 13.07 35.73
C LYS A 458 -0.91 11.87 34.97
N ASP A 459 -0.69 11.81 33.69
CA ASP A 459 -1.19 10.76 32.79
C ASP A 459 -2.73 10.73 32.56
N ASN A 460 -3.45 11.79 32.93
CA ASN A 460 -4.88 11.87 32.64
C ASN A 460 -5.12 12.41 31.22
N TRP A 461 -6.10 11.83 30.52
CA TRP A 461 -6.57 12.38 29.25
C TRP A 461 -7.59 13.49 29.50
N VAL A 462 -7.32 14.67 28.96
CA VAL A 462 -8.13 15.88 29.11
C VAL A 462 -8.64 16.31 27.74
N SER A 463 -9.94 16.47 27.59
CA SER A 463 -10.55 16.95 26.34
C SER A 463 -10.32 18.43 26.11
N LEU A 464 -9.93 18.78 24.90
CA LEU A 464 -9.97 20.14 24.38
C LEU A 464 -11.40 20.43 23.91
N LYS A 465 -12.11 21.31 24.61
CA LYS A 465 -13.55 21.52 24.39
C LYS A 465 -13.86 22.55 23.30
N GLU A 466 -12.89 23.39 22.96
CA GLU A 466 -13.07 24.46 21.97
C GLU A 466 -11.84 24.58 21.09
N PRO A 467 -11.99 24.62 19.75
CA PRO A 467 -13.22 24.38 18.99
C PRO A 467 -13.65 22.90 19.06
N THR A 468 -14.97 22.69 19.13
CA THR A 468 -15.53 21.33 19.16
C THR A 468 -15.39 20.69 17.77
N TYR A 469 -14.82 19.49 17.71
CA TYR A 469 -14.80 18.72 16.45
C TYR A 469 -16.20 18.19 16.15
N VAL A 470 -16.80 18.67 15.08
CA VAL A 470 -18.12 18.24 14.62
C VAL A 470 -17.96 17.57 13.27
N GLY A 471 -17.73 16.29 13.26
CA GLY A 471 -17.80 15.32 12.17
C GLY A 471 -17.38 15.71 10.74
N ASN A 472 -16.67 14.81 10.08
CA ASN A 472 -16.23 14.88 8.66
C ASN A 472 -15.33 16.09 8.31
N GLU A 473 -14.77 16.78 9.29
CA GLU A 473 -13.80 17.83 9.05
C GLU A 473 -12.43 17.23 8.74
N SER A 474 -11.84 17.63 7.62
CA SER A 474 -10.51 17.17 7.21
C SER A 474 -9.36 17.92 7.90
N LEU A 475 -9.65 19.05 8.53
CA LEU A 475 -8.67 19.89 9.23
C LEU A 475 -9.27 20.43 10.53
N VAL A 476 -8.59 20.17 11.65
CA VAL A 476 -8.96 20.67 12.98
C VAL A 476 -7.78 21.38 13.59
N GLN A 477 -7.92 22.67 13.89
CA GLN A 477 -6.87 23.52 14.43
C GLN A 477 -7.26 24.13 15.77
N PHE A 478 -6.33 24.08 16.71
CA PHE A 478 -6.42 24.72 18.01
C PHE A 478 -5.28 25.71 18.16
N GLU A 479 -5.58 26.90 18.64
CA GLU A 479 -4.62 27.99 18.86
C GLU A 479 -4.74 28.50 20.30
N ASN A 480 -3.68 29.13 20.80
CA ASN A 480 -3.62 29.72 22.13
C ASN A 480 -3.94 28.72 23.27
N LEU A 481 -3.53 27.47 23.14
CA LEU A 481 -3.87 26.40 24.06
C LEU A 481 -3.23 26.55 25.43
N ASN A 482 -1.96 26.98 25.52
CA ASN A 482 -1.20 27.11 26.79
C ASN A 482 -1.27 25.85 27.66
N ILE A 483 -1.14 24.68 27.08
CA ILE A 483 -1.18 23.39 27.76
C ILE A 483 0.21 22.72 27.76
N LYS A 484 0.45 21.89 28.76
CA LYS A 484 1.64 21.03 28.84
C LYS A 484 1.22 19.57 28.74
N ALA A 485 1.70 18.88 27.72
CA ALA A 485 1.20 17.57 27.33
C ALA A 485 2.30 16.53 27.15
N LYS A 486 2.06 15.29 27.61
CA LYS A 486 2.87 14.10 27.31
C LYS A 486 2.44 13.42 26.00
N ALA A 487 1.19 13.62 25.60
CA ALA A 487 0.65 13.09 24.36
C ALA A 487 -0.55 13.93 23.89
N VAL A 488 -0.89 13.81 22.61
CA VAL A 488 -2.11 14.35 22.01
C VAL A 488 -2.79 13.27 21.17
N ARG A 489 -4.12 13.25 21.16
CA ARG A 489 -4.87 12.32 20.31
C ARG A 489 -6.21 12.91 19.87
N MET A 490 -6.71 12.41 18.76
CA MET A 490 -8.10 12.51 18.37
C MET A 490 -8.75 11.14 18.58
N ILE A 491 -9.87 11.09 19.29
CA ILE A 491 -10.57 9.86 19.67
C ILE A 491 -12.03 9.92 19.20
N ALA A 492 -12.47 8.87 18.51
CA ALA A 492 -13.83 8.74 18.00
C ALA A 492 -14.85 8.63 19.15
N THR A 493 -15.91 9.41 19.06
CA THR A 493 -17.03 9.39 20.02
C THR A 493 -18.30 8.79 19.44
N GLU A 494 -18.29 8.39 18.18
CA GLU A 494 -19.40 7.78 17.47
C GLU A 494 -18.89 6.70 16.50
N ASP A 495 -19.65 5.61 16.37
CA ASP A 495 -19.36 4.53 15.42
C ASP A 495 -19.61 5.00 13.98
N ARG A 496 -18.79 4.49 13.05
CA ARG A 496 -18.94 4.69 11.62
C ARG A 496 -18.54 3.43 10.87
N ASP A 497 -19.47 2.83 10.11
CA ASP A 497 -19.29 1.51 9.49
C ASP A 497 -19.00 1.56 7.97
N ASP A 498 -18.97 2.75 7.37
CA ASP A 498 -18.85 2.93 5.92
C ASP A 498 -17.45 3.30 5.44
N THR A 499 -16.49 3.48 6.34
CA THR A 499 -15.14 3.88 5.97
C THR A 499 -14.08 3.49 7.03
N TRP A 500 -12.82 3.52 6.62
CA TRP A 500 -11.63 3.57 7.47
C TRP A 500 -11.26 5.03 7.79
N PHE A 501 -10.16 5.25 8.47
CA PHE A 501 -9.68 6.61 8.73
C PHE A 501 -8.18 6.76 8.44
N ALA A 502 -7.82 7.97 8.07
CA ALA A 502 -6.45 8.36 7.79
C ALA A 502 -6.13 9.71 8.43
N VAL A 503 -4.86 9.97 8.67
CA VAL A 503 -4.35 11.26 9.11
C VAL A 503 -3.15 11.64 8.24
N ARG A 504 -3.17 12.87 7.73
CA ARG A 504 -2.11 13.43 6.89
C ARG A 504 -1.06 14.16 7.69
N GLU A 505 -1.49 14.81 8.80
CA GLU A 505 -0.59 15.62 9.58
C GLU A 505 -1.08 15.76 11.02
N ILE A 506 -0.17 15.65 11.98
CA ILE A 506 -0.34 16.04 13.37
C ILE A 506 0.72 17.09 13.69
N ALA A 507 0.34 18.35 13.66
CA ALA A 507 1.27 19.44 13.87
C ALA A 507 1.15 20.03 15.27
N VAL A 508 2.27 20.08 16.00
CA VAL A 508 2.36 20.67 17.33
C VAL A 508 3.31 21.87 17.25
N ASN A 509 2.84 23.04 17.65
CA ASN A 509 3.59 24.30 17.64
C ASN A 509 4.18 24.71 16.29
N ARG A 510 3.55 24.23 15.21
CA ARG A 510 3.92 24.62 13.84
C ARG A 510 2.65 24.77 13.01
N PRO A 511 2.64 25.70 12.05
CA PRO A 511 1.50 25.84 11.15
C PRO A 511 1.43 24.61 10.23
N VAL A 512 0.20 24.19 9.92
CA VAL A 512 -0.10 23.35 8.77
C VAL A 512 -0.60 24.29 7.70
N GLU A 513 0.24 24.57 6.74
CA GLU A 513 -0.16 25.41 5.65
C GLU A 513 -0.91 24.58 4.61
N ASN A 514 -2.19 24.88 4.42
CA ASN A 514 -2.89 24.51 3.19
C ASN A 514 -2.37 25.29 1.98
N ALA A 515 -1.51 26.26 2.22
CA ALA A 515 -0.87 27.09 1.21
C ALA A 515 0.51 26.51 0.89
N ARG A 516 0.72 26.18 -0.37
CA ARG A 516 2.06 25.99 -0.88
C ARG A 516 2.85 27.30 -0.69
N LYS A 517 4.18 27.17 -0.60
CA LYS A 517 5.06 28.32 -0.47
C LYS A 517 4.70 29.36 -1.55
N GLN A 518 4.46 30.61 -1.13
CA GLN A 518 4.21 31.69 -2.06
C GLN A 518 5.36 31.77 -3.05
N GLN A 519 5.02 31.85 -4.36
CA GLN A 519 6.04 31.94 -5.40
C GLN A 519 6.57 33.35 -5.49
N THR A 520 7.87 33.51 -5.65
CA THR A 520 8.53 34.78 -5.96
C THR A 520 8.47 35.15 -7.46
N ALA A 521 7.96 34.21 -8.28
CA ALA A 521 7.77 34.42 -9.70
C ALA A 521 6.73 35.50 -10.00
N THR A 522 6.96 36.25 -11.06
CA THR A 522 6.00 37.23 -11.56
C THR A 522 5.12 36.62 -12.65
N ILE A 523 3.84 37.02 -12.68
CA ILE A 523 2.90 36.63 -13.76
C ILE A 523 2.71 37.78 -14.73
N SER A 524 2.87 37.48 -16.01
CA SER A 524 2.47 38.36 -17.12
C SER A 524 1.40 37.69 -17.98
N LEU A 525 0.57 38.48 -18.60
CA LEU A 525 -0.48 38.07 -19.53
C LEU A 525 -0.15 38.51 -20.95
N SER A 526 -0.63 37.75 -21.94
CA SER A 526 -0.62 38.21 -23.34
C SER A 526 -1.43 39.48 -23.52
N SER A 527 -1.10 40.26 -24.52
CA SER A 527 -1.75 41.56 -24.79
C SER A 527 -3.26 41.46 -25.07
N ASN A 528 -3.76 40.32 -25.42
CA ASN A 528 -5.18 40.03 -25.65
C ASN A 528 -5.93 39.51 -24.39
N LEU A 529 -5.29 39.49 -23.21
CA LEU A 529 -5.91 39.18 -21.94
C LEU A 529 -5.79 40.30 -20.93
N VAL A 530 -6.83 40.48 -20.10
CA VAL A 530 -6.83 41.45 -18.98
C VAL A 530 -7.47 40.80 -17.76
N TYR A 531 -7.01 41.17 -16.56
CA TYR A 531 -7.66 40.80 -15.31
C TYR A 531 -9.05 41.42 -15.17
N LYS A 532 -9.99 40.69 -14.67
CA LYS A 532 -11.38 41.12 -14.39
C LYS A 532 -11.66 41.05 -12.89
N LEU A 533 -12.79 41.69 -12.49
CA LEU A 533 -13.35 41.66 -11.13
C LEU A 533 -12.33 42.02 -10.03
N ARG A 534 -11.41 42.96 -10.29
CA ARG A 534 -10.36 43.37 -9.34
C ARG A 534 -9.43 42.25 -8.90
N THR A 535 -9.32 41.18 -9.66
CA THR A 535 -8.33 40.11 -9.45
C THR A 535 -6.96 40.51 -10.04
N SER A 536 -5.91 39.81 -9.64
CA SER A 536 -4.55 40.16 -10.07
C SER A 536 -3.63 38.92 -10.03
N ALA A 537 -2.41 39.08 -10.48
CA ALA A 537 -1.38 38.03 -10.44
C ALA A 537 -1.14 37.43 -9.05
N SER A 538 -1.34 38.23 -7.98
CA SER A 538 -1.08 37.78 -6.62
C SER A 538 -1.93 36.57 -6.20
N GLN A 539 -3.14 36.44 -6.75
CA GLN A 539 -4.02 35.29 -6.46
C GLN A 539 -3.65 34.01 -7.23
N ILE A 540 -2.73 34.10 -8.18
CA ILE A 540 -2.22 32.94 -8.92
C ILE A 540 -0.97 32.36 -8.27
N THR A 541 -0.19 33.20 -7.57
CA THR A 541 1.12 32.83 -7.02
C THR A 541 1.17 32.80 -5.49
N ASP A 542 0.03 32.96 -4.81
CA ASP A 542 -0.03 32.98 -3.34
C ASP A 542 0.03 31.61 -2.67
N GLY A 543 0.06 30.54 -3.47
CA GLY A 543 0.12 29.17 -2.98
C GLY A 543 -1.20 28.61 -2.45
N LYS A 544 -2.34 29.32 -2.66
CA LYS A 544 -3.66 28.93 -2.15
C LYS A 544 -4.55 28.44 -3.28
N ASP A 545 -5.26 27.33 -3.06
CA ASP A 545 -6.20 26.75 -4.03
C ASP A 545 -7.61 27.37 -3.95
N ASN A 546 -7.88 28.21 -2.96
CA ASN A 546 -9.17 28.86 -2.74
C ASN A 546 -9.21 30.33 -3.16
N THR A 547 -8.11 30.88 -3.65
CA THR A 547 -8.02 32.17 -4.31
C THR A 547 -7.94 31.97 -5.81
N GLU A 548 -8.38 32.95 -6.60
CA GLU A 548 -8.33 32.83 -8.05
C GLU A 548 -8.21 34.24 -8.73
N ALA A 549 -7.49 34.27 -9.84
CA ALA A 549 -7.54 35.38 -10.75
C ALA A 549 -8.46 35.07 -11.94
N MET A 550 -9.30 36.01 -12.29
CA MET A 550 -10.18 35.91 -13.44
C MET A 550 -9.63 36.79 -14.58
N MET A 551 -9.59 36.22 -15.77
CA MET A 551 -9.08 36.86 -16.97
C MET A 551 -10.06 36.71 -18.12
N ALA A 552 -10.12 37.69 -18.99
CA ALA A 552 -10.90 37.61 -20.21
C ALA A 552 -10.26 38.47 -21.30
N ASN A 553 -10.84 38.41 -22.49
CA ASN A 553 -10.36 39.16 -23.64
C ASN A 553 -10.25 40.67 -23.37
N ALA A 554 -9.18 41.27 -23.85
CA ALA A 554 -8.92 42.73 -23.76
C ALA A 554 -9.89 43.59 -24.57
N ASP A 555 -10.65 43.01 -25.52
CA ASP A 555 -11.67 43.69 -26.29
C ASP A 555 -12.95 43.99 -25.49
N GLY A 556 -13.02 43.57 -24.24
CA GLY A 556 -14.15 43.75 -23.33
C GLY A 556 -15.13 42.56 -23.27
N SER A 557 -15.02 41.62 -24.17
CA SER A 557 -15.83 40.39 -24.11
C SER A 557 -15.40 39.48 -22.95
N ASN A 558 -16.30 38.58 -22.55
CA ASN A 558 -16.03 37.55 -21.53
C ASN A 558 -15.50 36.25 -22.16
N THR A 559 -14.77 36.34 -23.24
CA THR A 559 -14.22 35.19 -23.97
C THR A 559 -12.73 35.02 -23.63
N THR A 560 -12.18 33.86 -23.96
CA THR A 560 -10.73 33.61 -23.90
C THR A 560 -10.23 33.34 -25.32
N PRO A 561 -9.48 34.27 -25.93
CA PRO A 561 -9.05 34.12 -27.33
C PRO A 561 -7.99 33.03 -27.51
N VAL A 562 -7.86 32.52 -28.72
CA VAL A 562 -6.75 31.69 -29.13
C VAL A 562 -5.44 32.43 -28.97
N ASP A 563 -4.38 31.71 -28.64
CA ASP A 563 -3.04 32.23 -28.34
C ASP A 563 -2.93 33.20 -27.14
N ALA A 564 -4.02 33.37 -26.39
CA ALA A 564 -3.95 34.00 -25.07
C ALA A 564 -3.12 33.17 -24.11
N TRP A 565 -2.25 33.79 -23.33
CA TRP A 565 -1.40 33.07 -22.39
C TRP A 565 -1.22 33.82 -21.07
N ALA A 566 -0.93 32.99 -20.02
CA ALA A 566 -0.40 33.44 -18.72
C ALA A 566 1.00 32.87 -18.55
N GLN A 567 1.97 33.64 -18.11
CA GLN A 567 3.38 33.28 -18.07
C GLN A 567 3.99 33.61 -16.71
N LEU A 568 4.71 32.66 -16.15
CA LEU A 568 5.62 32.78 -15.01
C LEU A 568 6.99 33.26 -15.49
N ASP A 569 7.59 34.28 -14.87
CA ASP A 569 9.01 34.61 -14.94
C ASP A 569 9.67 34.34 -13.60
N LEU A 570 10.62 33.43 -13.58
CA LEU A 570 11.35 32.96 -12.39
C LEU A 570 12.54 33.91 -12.05
N GLY A 571 12.72 34.98 -12.83
CA GLY A 571 13.78 35.95 -12.67
C GLY A 571 15.12 35.53 -13.27
N GLU A 572 15.45 34.28 -13.20
CA GLU A 572 16.66 33.63 -13.75
C GLU A 572 16.36 32.23 -14.25
N VAL A 573 17.29 31.63 -14.99
CA VAL A 573 17.16 30.23 -15.38
C VAL A 573 17.33 29.34 -14.15
N LYS A 574 16.28 28.57 -13.81
CA LYS A 574 16.27 27.60 -12.70
C LYS A 574 16.06 26.19 -13.20
N SER A 575 16.56 25.24 -12.45
CA SER A 575 16.22 23.84 -12.65
C SER A 575 14.84 23.60 -12.03
N VAL A 576 13.82 23.49 -12.87
CA VAL A 576 12.43 23.26 -12.46
C VAL A 576 12.19 21.77 -12.48
N THR A 577 11.63 21.23 -11.40
CA THR A 577 11.34 19.80 -11.24
C THR A 577 9.88 19.47 -11.40
N LYS A 578 8.99 20.44 -11.11
CA LYS A 578 7.54 20.28 -11.25
C LYS A 578 6.91 21.60 -11.66
N VAL A 579 5.92 21.51 -12.53
CA VAL A 579 5.03 22.61 -12.90
C VAL A 579 3.61 22.22 -12.55
N ARG A 580 2.90 23.14 -11.89
CA ARG A 580 1.50 22.95 -11.54
C ARG A 580 0.66 24.12 -12.03
N LEU A 581 -0.42 23.79 -12.72
CA LEU A 581 -1.50 24.73 -13.09
C LEU A 581 -2.81 24.21 -12.50
N ARG A 582 -3.50 25.03 -11.72
CA ARG A 582 -4.86 24.78 -11.28
C ARG A 582 -5.78 25.87 -11.76
N GLN A 583 -6.86 25.47 -12.43
CA GLN A 583 -7.83 26.34 -13.06
C GLN A 583 -9.16 26.31 -12.30
N GLY A 584 -10.05 27.26 -12.57
CA GLY A 584 -11.41 27.25 -12.04
C GLY A 584 -12.20 26.02 -12.43
N THR A 585 -13.20 25.66 -11.65
CA THR A 585 -13.98 24.40 -11.88
C THR A 585 -14.76 24.46 -13.19
N GLY A 586 -15.40 25.60 -13.49
CA GLY A 586 -16.18 25.78 -14.72
C GLY A 586 -15.47 26.62 -15.79
N ASP A 587 -14.62 27.53 -15.35
CA ASP A 587 -14.00 28.57 -16.18
C ASP A 587 -12.53 28.23 -16.44
N LYS A 588 -12.30 27.25 -17.30
CA LYS A 588 -10.98 26.67 -17.60
C LYS A 588 -10.79 26.53 -19.11
N LEU A 589 -9.54 26.46 -19.54
CA LEU A 589 -9.20 26.20 -20.94
C LEU A 589 -9.65 24.81 -21.33
N ALA A 590 -10.40 24.70 -22.41
CA ALA A 590 -10.81 23.42 -23.01
C ALA A 590 -9.64 22.72 -23.71
N ALA A 591 -8.66 23.48 -24.19
CA ALA A 591 -7.39 22.97 -24.74
C ALA A 591 -6.31 24.04 -24.63
N GLY A 592 -5.09 23.62 -24.32
CA GLY A 592 -3.96 24.51 -24.16
C GLY A 592 -2.63 23.78 -24.24
N VAL A 593 -1.54 24.53 -24.26
CA VAL A 593 -0.16 24.02 -24.23
C VAL A 593 0.59 24.66 -23.08
N LEU A 594 1.23 23.83 -22.25
CA LEU A 594 2.27 24.28 -21.32
C LEU A 594 3.60 24.33 -22.06
N GLU A 595 4.27 25.46 -22.00
CA GLU A 595 5.52 25.71 -22.72
C GLU A 595 6.54 26.30 -21.75
N TYR A 596 7.82 26.09 -21.99
CA TYR A 596 8.91 26.64 -21.22
C TYR A 596 10.01 27.25 -22.12
N SER A 597 10.74 28.19 -21.58
CA SER A 597 11.83 28.89 -22.27
C SER A 597 12.91 29.34 -21.29
N THR A 598 14.16 29.39 -21.75
CA THR A 598 15.28 29.97 -20.99
C THR A 598 15.47 31.46 -21.28
N ASP A 599 15.00 31.97 -22.42
CA ASP A 599 15.24 33.30 -22.91
C ASP A 599 13.97 34.12 -23.23
N GLY A 600 12.80 33.51 -23.19
CA GLY A 600 11.50 34.08 -23.50
C GLY A 600 11.20 34.20 -24.99
N SER A 601 12.12 33.79 -25.87
CA SER A 601 11.98 33.83 -27.34
C SER A 601 11.79 32.44 -27.97
N ALA A 602 12.60 31.49 -27.58
CA ALA A 602 12.52 30.09 -28.03
C ALA A 602 11.71 29.24 -27.02
N TRP A 603 10.55 28.76 -27.46
CA TRP A 603 9.63 28.01 -26.62
C TRP A 603 9.64 26.51 -26.94
N GLN A 604 9.64 25.72 -25.91
CA GLN A 604 9.54 24.27 -26.00
C GLN A 604 8.25 23.80 -25.33
N GLU A 605 7.56 22.86 -25.95
CA GLU A 605 6.37 22.26 -25.36
C GLU A 605 6.76 21.37 -24.17
N LEU A 606 6.10 21.62 -23.05
CA LEU A 606 6.24 20.82 -21.84
C LEU A 606 5.15 19.75 -21.76
N ASP A 607 3.90 20.16 -21.99
CA ASP A 607 2.72 19.29 -21.98
C ASP A 607 1.49 20.00 -22.57
N ARG A 608 0.39 19.26 -22.72
CA ARG A 608 -0.89 19.77 -23.23
C ARG A 608 -2.00 19.67 -22.20
N LEU A 609 -2.93 20.62 -22.27
CA LEU A 609 -4.17 20.63 -21.52
C LEU A 609 -5.31 20.13 -22.40
N SER A 610 -6.21 19.33 -21.80
CA SER A 610 -7.41 18.79 -22.42
C SER A 610 -8.69 19.09 -21.61
N GLY A 611 -8.69 20.20 -20.86
CA GLY A 611 -9.84 20.66 -20.08
C GLY A 611 -9.84 20.20 -18.62
N GLU A 612 -8.75 19.64 -18.11
CA GLU A 612 -8.58 19.31 -16.71
C GLU A 612 -8.54 20.55 -15.81
N GLN A 613 -9.02 20.44 -14.58
CA GLN A 613 -8.95 21.52 -13.60
C GLN A 613 -7.53 21.69 -13.07
N THR A 614 -6.84 20.61 -12.84
CA THR A 614 -5.45 20.63 -12.35
C THR A 614 -4.56 19.84 -13.30
N LYS A 615 -3.49 20.47 -13.74
CA LYS A 615 -2.41 19.87 -14.53
C LYS A 615 -1.12 19.96 -13.73
N GLU A 616 -0.52 18.82 -13.46
CA GLU A 616 0.80 18.72 -12.84
C GLU A 616 1.73 17.98 -13.78
N VAL A 617 2.92 18.54 -13.98
CA VAL A 617 3.97 17.97 -14.82
C VAL A 617 5.22 17.84 -13.98
N THR A 618 5.62 16.64 -13.65
CA THR A 618 6.86 16.32 -12.94
C THR A 618 7.92 15.96 -13.97
N ARG A 619 8.71 16.95 -14.34
CA ARG A 619 9.79 16.82 -15.33
C ARG A 619 10.88 17.83 -15.04
N ALA A 620 12.13 17.37 -15.00
CA ALA A 620 13.27 18.27 -14.84
C ALA A 620 13.54 19.06 -16.15
N ILE A 621 13.45 20.37 -16.06
CA ILE A 621 13.73 21.30 -17.17
C ILE A 621 14.55 22.49 -16.66
N ASN A 622 15.36 23.09 -17.52
CA ASN A 622 15.95 24.39 -17.25
C ASN A 622 15.08 25.46 -17.90
N ALA A 623 14.49 26.34 -17.07
CA ALA A 623 13.57 27.36 -17.52
C ALA A 623 13.72 28.64 -16.70
N ARG A 624 13.59 29.79 -17.35
CA ARG A 624 13.29 31.06 -16.72
C ARG A 624 11.81 31.38 -16.87
N TYR A 625 11.23 31.05 -18.02
CA TYR A 625 9.84 31.32 -18.33
C TYR A 625 9.06 30.03 -18.51
N ILE A 626 7.86 29.97 -17.94
CA ILE A 626 6.88 28.94 -18.15
C ILE A 626 5.54 29.57 -18.44
N ARG A 627 4.87 29.14 -19.49
CA ARG A 627 3.56 29.69 -19.83
C ARG A 627 2.55 28.59 -20.16
N VAL A 628 1.30 28.94 -19.94
CA VAL A 628 0.17 28.19 -20.46
C VAL A 628 -0.49 29.04 -21.53
N ARG A 629 -0.64 28.49 -22.72
CA ARG A 629 -1.20 29.15 -23.89
C ARG A 629 -2.45 28.44 -24.37
N ASN A 630 -3.52 29.20 -24.58
CA ASN A 630 -4.80 28.71 -25.08
C ASN A 630 -4.67 28.31 -26.56
N THR A 631 -5.13 27.13 -26.94
CA THR A 631 -5.12 26.63 -28.32
C THR A 631 -6.51 26.53 -28.94
N LYS A 632 -7.57 26.79 -28.17
CA LYS A 632 -8.95 26.73 -28.62
C LYS A 632 -9.75 27.89 -28.03
N ALA A 633 -10.35 28.69 -28.89
CA ALA A 633 -11.22 29.79 -28.45
C ALA A 633 -12.31 29.30 -27.49
N SER A 634 -12.62 30.07 -26.48
CA SER A 634 -13.63 29.82 -25.48
C SER A 634 -14.57 31.01 -25.32
N ASP A 635 -15.86 30.72 -25.24
CA ASP A 635 -16.90 31.72 -25.01
C ASP A 635 -17.04 32.12 -23.53
N ILE A 636 -16.15 31.67 -22.70
CA ILE A 636 -16.09 31.96 -21.26
C ILE A 636 -14.74 32.59 -20.91
N TRP A 637 -14.73 33.33 -19.83
CA TRP A 637 -13.50 33.81 -19.19
C TRP A 637 -12.66 32.67 -18.65
N TRP A 638 -11.44 32.96 -18.29
CA TRP A 638 -10.48 31.99 -17.75
C TRP A 638 -10.12 32.31 -16.31
N ARG A 639 -10.18 31.36 -15.44
CA ARG A 639 -9.77 31.46 -14.03
C ARG A 639 -8.57 30.59 -13.75
N ILE A 640 -7.58 31.16 -13.08
CA ILE A 640 -6.43 30.42 -12.55
C ILE A 640 -6.42 30.58 -11.03
N GLN A 641 -6.40 29.43 -10.33
CA GLN A 641 -6.29 29.36 -8.87
C GLN A 641 -4.83 29.22 -8.42
N ASP A 642 -4.01 28.54 -9.19
CA ASP A 642 -2.59 28.36 -8.91
C ASP A 642 -1.81 28.15 -10.22
N PHE A 643 -0.67 28.79 -10.33
CA PHE A 643 0.32 28.50 -11.35
C PHE A 643 1.69 28.60 -10.70
N SER A 644 2.29 27.45 -10.40
CA SER A 644 3.47 27.35 -9.56
C SER A 644 4.47 26.34 -10.09
N VAL A 645 5.70 26.45 -9.61
CA VAL A 645 6.81 25.56 -9.95
C VAL A 645 7.54 25.13 -8.68
N GLU A 646 8.06 23.94 -8.70
CA GLU A 646 9.08 23.49 -7.77
C GLU A 646 10.43 23.60 -8.46
N THR A 647 11.40 24.22 -7.80
CA THR A 647 12.75 24.41 -8.34
C THR A 647 13.77 23.75 -7.44
N ARG A 648 14.85 23.27 -8.03
CA ARG A 648 16.03 22.87 -7.30
C ARG A 648 16.86 24.11 -6.99
N SER A 649 17.22 24.28 -5.73
CA SER A 649 18.15 25.31 -5.31
C SER A 649 19.36 24.64 -4.63
N GLY A 650 20.57 24.95 -5.07
CA GLY A 650 21.78 24.56 -4.38
C GLY A 650 21.95 25.43 -3.14
N ASN A 651 21.27 25.06 -2.04
CA ASN A 651 21.32 25.83 -0.80
C ASN A 651 21.28 24.91 0.43
N SER A 652 21.45 25.47 1.59
CA SER A 652 21.38 24.81 2.89
C SER A 652 20.00 24.24 3.25
N ASP A 653 18.93 24.52 2.49
CA ASP A 653 17.59 23.98 2.74
C ASP A 653 17.55 22.44 2.63
N LEU A 654 18.48 21.87 1.88
CA LEU A 654 18.65 20.41 1.76
C LEU A 654 19.58 19.82 2.83
N THR A 655 20.21 20.64 3.66
CA THR A 655 21.11 20.15 4.71
C THR A 655 20.31 19.63 5.90
N ASP A 656 20.62 18.43 6.32
CA ASP A 656 20.00 17.77 7.47
C ASP A 656 21.06 17.51 8.54
N THR A 657 20.99 18.26 9.64
CA THR A 657 21.96 18.15 10.74
C THR A 657 21.33 18.61 12.05
N ASN A 658 21.79 18.02 13.15
CA ASN A 658 21.49 18.49 14.51
C ASN A 658 22.56 19.43 15.10
N VAL A 659 23.56 19.79 14.30
CA VAL A 659 24.64 20.69 14.73
C VAL A 659 24.41 22.07 14.14
N ASP A 660 24.09 23.05 14.97
CA ASP A 660 23.73 24.41 14.50
C ASP A 660 24.81 25.06 13.62
N ALA A 661 26.07 24.86 13.95
CA ALA A 661 27.20 25.37 13.17
C ALA A 661 27.30 24.77 11.75
N LEU A 662 26.64 23.64 11.48
CA LEU A 662 26.70 22.94 10.20
C LEU A 662 25.44 23.08 9.35
N LYS A 663 24.44 23.83 9.81
CA LYS A 663 23.18 24.02 9.08
C LYS A 663 23.34 24.71 7.72
N GLU A 664 24.35 25.55 7.62
CA GLU A 664 24.68 26.29 6.39
C GLU A 664 25.62 25.52 5.44
N THR A 665 25.91 24.23 5.73
CA THR A 665 26.72 23.39 4.85
C THR A 665 26.01 23.25 3.51
N PRO A 666 26.62 23.65 2.37
CA PRO A 666 25.88 23.66 1.11
C PRO A 666 25.69 22.24 0.53
N VAL A 667 24.49 21.98 0.05
CA VAL A 667 24.19 20.85 -0.82
C VAL A 667 24.09 21.35 -2.25
N VAL A 668 24.98 20.89 -3.11
CA VAL A 668 24.91 21.16 -4.55
C VAL A 668 24.01 20.13 -5.19
N ASP A 669 22.92 20.62 -5.74
CA ASP A 669 21.93 19.83 -6.45
C ASP A 669 22.16 19.94 -7.97
N SER A 670 22.37 18.83 -8.61
CA SER A 670 22.45 18.72 -10.06
C SER A 670 21.55 17.59 -10.56
N LEU A 671 21.25 17.59 -11.86
CA LEU A 671 20.36 16.57 -12.41
C LEU A 671 20.92 15.16 -12.15
N GLY A 672 20.23 14.39 -11.33
CA GLY A 672 20.59 13.02 -10.96
C GLY A 672 21.65 12.89 -9.87
N SER A 673 22.03 13.98 -9.19
CA SER A 673 22.95 13.90 -8.04
C SER A 673 22.77 15.03 -7.04
N TYR A 674 23.10 14.75 -5.78
CA TYR A 674 23.15 15.67 -4.67
C TYR A 674 24.50 15.53 -3.98
N GLU A 675 25.17 16.63 -3.77
CA GLU A 675 26.48 16.65 -3.15
C GLU A 675 26.50 17.61 -1.94
N LEU A 676 26.59 17.04 -0.75
CA LEU A 676 26.85 17.81 0.47
C LEU A 676 28.35 18.12 0.53
N GLN A 677 28.72 19.39 0.44
CA GLN A 677 30.09 19.84 0.49
C GLN A 677 30.54 20.04 1.95
N ILE A 678 31.38 19.16 2.44
CA ILE A 678 31.82 19.15 3.84
C ILE A 678 33.01 20.09 4.01
N PRO A 679 32.90 21.15 4.85
CA PRO A 679 34.02 22.04 5.09
C PRO A 679 35.24 21.32 5.68
N ALA A 680 36.42 21.71 5.26
CA ALA A 680 37.66 21.13 5.79
C ALA A 680 37.76 21.33 7.31
N GLY A 681 38.19 20.28 8.04
CA GLY A 681 38.30 20.31 9.48
C GLY A 681 36.98 20.23 10.23
N THR A 682 35.88 19.81 9.55
CA THR A 682 34.60 19.58 10.19
C THR A 682 34.73 18.47 11.24
N LYS A 683 34.14 18.75 12.41
CA LYS A 683 34.04 17.76 13.51
C LYS A 683 32.55 17.53 13.79
N LEU A 684 32.25 16.29 14.11
CA LEU A 684 30.91 15.90 14.58
C LEU A 684 30.97 15.68 16.11
N PRO A 685 30.27 16.49 16.89
CA PRO A 685 30.08 16.24 18.31
C PRO A 685 29.55 14.86 18.64
N ALA A 686 29.69 14.39 19.85
CA ALA A 686 29.09 13.15 20.32
C ALA A 686 27.59 13.14 20.03
N ASN A 687 27.05 12.01 19.56
CA ASN A 687 25.63 11.82 19.26
C ASN A 687 25.08 12.87 18.27
N SER A 688 25.87 13.27 17.27
CA SER A 688 25.46 14.21 16.25
C SER A 688 25.53 13.62 14.83
N TYR A 689 24.94 14.32 13.90
CA TYR A 689 24.98 13.92 12.49
C TYR A 689 25.08 15.12 11.56
N LEU A 690 25.57 14.85 10.35
CA LEU A 690 25.58 15.75 9.22
C LEU A 690 25.15 14.97 7.97
N GLY A 691 24.16 15.47 7.25
CA GLY A 691 23.61 14.83 6.10
C GLY A 691 22.82 15.74 5.18
N MET A 692 22.00 15.15 4.35
CA MET A 692 21.10 15.85 3.45
C MET A 692 19.72 15.22 3.41
N LYS A 693 18.71 16.07 3.25
CA LYS A 693 17.33 15.71 2.92
C LYS A 693 17.12 16.02 1.45
N LEU A 694 16.93 15.00 0.63
CA LEU A 694 16.65 15.16 -0.80
C LEU A 694 15.28 15.84 -0.99
N ASP A 695 15.08 16.50 -2.14
CA ASP A 695 13.83 17.20 -2.47
C ASP A 695 12.60 16.30 -2.39
N ARG A 696 12.76 15.03 -2.73
CA ARG A 696 11.73 13.98 -2.70
C ARG A 696 12.36 12.62 -2.43
N ILE A 697 11.55 11.58 -2.35
CA ILE A 697 12.04 10.20 -2.29
C ILE A 697 12.58 9.83 -3.68
N HIS A 698 13.83 9.39 -3.73
CA HIS A 698 14.50 8.92 -4.93
C HIS A 698 14.87 7.46 -4.83
N GLN A 699 14.85 6.76 -5.96
CA GLN A 699 15.61 5.53 -6.07
C GLN A 699 17.07 5.90 -6.31
N VAL A 700 17.94 5.51 -5.39
CA VAL A 700 19.34 5.89 -5.40
C VAL A 700 20.17 4.86 -6.15
N LYS A 701 21.07 5.35 -7.00
CA LYS A 701 22.07 4.54 -7.72
C LYS A 701 23.30 4.27 -6.83
N SER A 702 23.77 5.29 -6.15
CA SER A 702 24.92 5.17 -5.23
C SER A 702 24.90 6.26 -4.18
N ILE A 703 25.45 5.93 -3.03
CA ILE A 703 25.82 6.85 -1.96
C ILE A 703 27.33 6.72 -1.76
N GLN A 704 28.06 7.82 -1.82
CA GLN A 704 29.51 7.82 -1.77
C GLN A 704 30.00 8.91 -0.84
N LEU A 705 30.92 8.54 0.04
CA LEU A 705 31.66 9.51 0.83
C LEU A 705 33.01 9.75 0.13
N GLN A 706 33.32 11.00 -0.18
CA GLN A 706 34.58 11.41 -0.77
C GLN A 706 35.57 11.80 0.36
N GLY A 707 36.83 11.37 0.21
CA GLY A 707 37.87 11.60 1.23
C GLY A 707 38.12 10.40 2.11
N GLN A 708 38.70 10.63 3.28
CA GLN A 708 39.08 9.58 4.18
C GLN A 708 37.95 9.22 5.13
N ALA A 709 37.66 7.93 5.26
CA ALA A 709 36.65 7.48 6.21
C ALA A 709 37.13 7.50 7.66
N ASN A 710 36.21 7.88 8.56
CA ASN A 710 36.41 7.68 9.99
C ASN A 710 35.56 6.48 10.43
N PRO A 711 36.13 5.37 10.90
CA PRO A 711 35.37 4.17 11.26
C PRO A 711 34.47 4.37 12.48
N ALA A 712 34.65 5.45 13.25
CA ALA A 712 33.75 5.81 14.35
C ALA A 712 32.44 6.44 13.87
N LEU A 713 32.36 6.82 12.59
CA LEU A 713 31.15 7.38 11.99
C LEU A 713 30.37 6.30 11.22
N SER A 714 29.05 6.38 11.24
CA SER A 714 28.18 5.52 10.47
C SER A 714 27.52 6.31 9.35
N LEU A 715 27.60 5.80 8.11
CA LEU A 715 26.82 6.31 6.99
C LEU A 715 25.50 5.55 6.92
N GLU A 716 24.39 6.27 6.87
CA GLU A 716 23.06 5.69 6.85
C GLU A 716 22.09 6.48 5.96
N TYR A 717 21.03 5.82 5.51
CA TYR A 717 19.99 6.43 4.70
C TYR A 717 18.60 6.01 5.17
N SER A 718 17.60 6.81 4.79
CA SER A 718 16.19 6.57 5.14
C SER A 718 15.26 7.15 4.08
N ALA A 719 14.06 6.56 3.93
CA ALA A 719 12.98 7.14 3.16
C ALA A 719 12.13 8.13 3.99
N ASN A 720 12.07 7.95 5.32
CA ASN A 720 11.09 8.60 6.20
C ASN A 720 11.70 9.27 7.45
N ALA A 721 13.03 9.31 7.57
CA ALA A 721 13.78 9.82 8.74
C ALA A 721 13.52 9.08 10.06
N GLN A 722 12.86 7.94 10.04
CA GLN A 722 12.58 7.13 11.24
C GLN A 722 13.24 5.76 11.16
N GLU A 723 13.11 5.11 10.01
CA GLU A 723 13.74 3.83 9.74
C GLU A 723 15.05 4.09 9.00
N TRP A 724 16.17 3.83 9.65
CA TRP A 724 17.49 4.08 9.10
C TRP A 724 18.18 2.78 8.74
N THR A 725 18.71 2.72 7.53
CA THR A 725 19.48 1.59 7.03
C THR A 725 20.94 1.98 6.95
N PRO A 726 21.86 1.22 7.57
CA PRO A 726 23.29 1.47 7.42
C PRO A 726 23.74 1.25 5.99
N ALA A 727 24.54 2.16 5.45
CA ALA A 727 25.35 1.87 4.29
C ALA A 727 26.49 0.92 4.69
N SER A 728 26.76 -0.10 3.89
CA SER A 728 27.57 -1.23 4.29
C SER A 728 29.03 -0.89 4.60
N GLN A 729 29.57 0.17 3.99
CA GLN A 729 30.93 0.68 4.27
C GLN A 729 31.02 2.17 4.00
N LEU A 730 31.76 2.90 4.83
CA LEU A 730 31.92 4.35 4.69
C LEU A 730 32.78 4.75 3.47
N THR A 731 33.69 3.91 3.04
CA THR A 731 34.64 4.18 1.96
C THR A 731 34.19 3.65 0.60
N ASP A 732 33.26 2.68 0.59
CA ASP A 732 32.83 2.04 -0.62
C ASP A 732 31.64 2.77 -1.26
N ARG A 733 31.56 2.60 -2.57
CA ARG A 733 30.37 3.00 -3.32
C ARG A 733 29.23 2.10 -2.93
N THR A 734 28.30 2.64 -2.20
CA THR A 734 27.08 1.92 -1.80
C THR A 734 26.07 2.01 -2.93
N VAL A 735 25.67 0.87 -3.46
CA VAL A 735 24.54 0.79 -4.40
C VAL A 735 23.30 0.52 -3.57
N ALA A 736 22.42 1.52 -3.49
CA ALA A 736 21.15 1.39 -2.83
C ALA A 736 20.09 0.99 -3.87
N THR A 737 19.35 -0.08 -3.58
CA THR A 737 18.18 -0.50 -4.38
C THR A 737 16.89 0.10 -3.80
N HIS A 738 16.99 0.84 -2.73
CA HIS A 738 15.89 1.31 -1.91
C HIS A 738 15.53 2.77 -2.22
N LEU A 739 14.33 3.14 -1.82
CA LEU A 739 13.86 4.52 -1.86
C LEU A 739 14.53 5.32 -0.75
N VAL A 740 15.10 6.47 -1.09
CA VAL A 740 15.91 7.28 -0.19
C VAL A 740 15.48 8.75 -0.27
N ARG A 741 15.25 9.37 0.87
CA ARG A 741 15.05 10.81 1.01
C ARG A 741 16.10 11.47 1.90
N TYR A 742 16.65 10.71 2.83
CA TYR A 742 17.62 11.19 3.82
C TYR A 742 18.89 10.36 3.74
N VAL A 743 20.03 11.02 3.75
CA VAL A 743 21.35 10.39 3.84
C VAL A 743 22.18 11.18 4.83
N ARG A 744 22.81 10.50 5.79
CA ARG A 744 23.61 11.19 6.82
C ARG A 744 24.81 10.39 7.29
N LEU A 745 25.82 11.11 7.75
CA LEU A 745 26.93 10.61 8.56
C LEU A 745 26.60 10.85 10.03
N VAL A 746 26.70 9.83 10.86
CA VAL A 746 26.34 9.89 12.28
C VAL A 746 27.51 9.51 13.14
N ASN A 747 27.79 10.36 14.12
CA ASN A 747 28.68 10.06 15.23
C ASN A 747 27.88 9.44 16.37
N LYS A 748 28.03 8.13 16.53
CA LYS A 748 27.34 7.36 17.58
C LYS A 748 28.21 7.18 18.86
N THR A 749 29.39 7.80 18.88
CA THR A 749 30.27 7.72 20.02
C THR A 749 30.00 8.84 21.05
N ASP A 750 30.54 8.69 22.26
CA ASP A 750 30.47 9.69 23.32
C ASP A 750 31.55 10.77 23.21
N GLN A 751 32.36 10.73 22.17
CA GLN A 751 33.45 11.67 21.90
C GLN A 751 33.19 12.40 20.56
N GLU A 752 33.73 13.61 20.46
CA GLU A 752 33.80 14.34 19.20
C GLU A 752 34.70 13.59 18.20
N GLN A 753 34.24 13.50 16.94
CA GLN A 753 34.94 12.80 15.87
C GLN A 753 35.32 13.71 14.72
N ASP A 754 36.52 13.56 14.21
CA ASP A 754 36.94 14.26 12.99
C ASP A 754 36.21 13.69 11.78
N LEU A 755 35.80 14.60 10.88
CA LEU A 755 35.20 14.26 9.58
C LEU A 755 36.17 14.65 8.44
N PRO A 756 37.15 13.81 8.12
CA PRO A 756 38.17 14.12 7.12
C PRO A 756 37.66 13.98 5.67
N SER A 757 36.38 13.74 5.49
CA SER A 757 35.73 13.65 4.20
C SER A 757 35.44 15.04 3.63
N THR A 758 35.47 15.16 2.31
CA THR A 758 35.28 16.43 1.60
C THR A 758 33.87 16.61 1.07
N SER A 759 33.18 15.54 0.76
CA SER A 759 31.76 15.58 0.36
C SER A 759 31.05 14.24 0.55
N LEU A 760 29.71 14.31 0.63
CA LEU A 760 28.82 13.16 0.58
C LEU A 760 27.98 13.28 -0.70
N LEU A 761 28.20 12.34 -1.63
CA LEU A 761 27.56 12.35 -2.95
C LEU A 761 26.47 11.26 -3.01
N VAL A 762 25.28 11.65 -3.36
CA VAL A 762 24.16 10.76 -3.68
C VAL A 762 23.86 10.87 -5.16
N THR A 763 23.94 9.75 -5.88
CA THR A 763 23.54 9.68 -7.30
C THR A 763 22.20 8.95 -7.39
N THR A 764 21.22 9.59 -8.01
CA THR A 764 19.90 9.03 -8.21
C THR A 764 19.85 8.21 -9.51
N LYS A 765 18.90 7.30 -9.59
CA LYS A 765 18.60 6.54 -10.83
C LYS A 765 17.75 7.35 -11.80
N GLU A 766 17.78 8.65 -11.73
CA GLU A 766 17.07 9.45 -12.71
C GLU A 766 17.59 9.15 -14.10
N VAL A 767 16.71 8.64 -14.92
CA VAL A 767 16.97 8.54 -16.35
C VAL A 767 16.91 9.96 -16.86
N GLN A 768 17.97 10.45 -17.51
CA GLN A 768 17.87 11.64 -18.36
C GLN A 768 16.63 11.46 -19.24
N PRO A 769 15.64 12.33 -19.20
CA PRO A 769 14.48 12.17 -20.04
C PRO A 769 14.99 12.09 -21.47
N THR A 770 14.91 10.89 -22.04
CA THR A 770 15.13 10.74 -23.47
C THR A 770 14.10 11.64 -24.13
N LYS A 771 14.51 12.62 -24.91
CA LYS A 771 13.58 13.51 -25.60
C LYS A 771 12.72 12.62 -26.51
N LEU A 772 11.52 12.32 -26.01
CA LEU A 772 10.54 11.55 -26.74
C LEU A 772 9.76 12.53 -27.62
N GLU A 773 9.66 12.27 -28.90
CA GLU A 773 8.81 13.11 -29.76
C GLU A 773 7.33 12.89 -29.50
N SER A 774 6.95 11.66 -29.21
CA SER A 774 5.59 11.29 -28.82
C SER A 774 5.55 9.92 -28.19
N THR A 775 4.56 9.70 -27.34
CA THR A 775 4.13 8.39 -26.91
C THR A 775 2.80 8.11 -27.57
N THR A 776 2.71 7.03 -28.32
CA THR A 776 1.45 6.59 -28.91
C THR A 776 1.00 5.33 -28.22
N MET A 777 -0.26 5.30 -27.86
CA MET A 777 -0.95 4.12 -27.38
C MET A 777 -1.87 3.62 -28.48
N GLY A 778 -1.72 2.37 -28.88
CA GLY A 778 -2.65 1.69 -29.76
C GLY A 778 -3.75 1.04 -28.95
N ILE A 779 -4.96 1.58 -29.01
CA ILE A 779 -6.15 0.90 -28.50
C ILE A 779 -6.79 0.16 -29.67
N HIS A 780 -7.18 -1.08 -29.45
CA HIS A 780 -7.79 -1.87 -30.50
C HIS A 780 -9.16 -1.27 -30.88
N PRO A 781 -9.41 -0.91 -32.14
CA PRO A 781 -10.59 -0.15 -32.56
C PRO A 781 -11.91 -0.92 -32.50
N THR A 782 -11.92 -2.20 -32.13
CA THR A 782 -13.08 -3.10 -32.29
C THR A 782 -14.17 -2.91 -31.25
N TYR A 783 -13.93 -2.17 -30.14
CA TYR A 783 -14.89 -2.04 -29.07
C TYR A 783 -15.56 -0.66 -28.97
N GLY A 784 -15.36 0.24 -29.91
CA GLY A 784 -16.12 1.50 -30.02
C GLY A 784 -16.02 2.45 -28.84
N ARG A 785 -15.14 2.19 -27.90
CA ARG A 785 -14.86 3.04 -26.75
C ARG A 785 -13.56 3.79 -26.97
N ASN A 786 -13.66 4.93 -27.60
CA ASN A 786 -12.58 5.92 -27.66
C ASN A 786 -12.35 6.61 -26.30
N ASP A 787 -12.55 5.88 -25.22
CA ASP A 787 -12.33 6.38 -23.88
C ASP A 787 -10.87 6.24 -23.43
N VAL A 788 -10.00 6.98 -24.11
CA VAL A 788 -8.70 7.42 -23.58
C VAL A 788 -8.94 8.39 -22.39
N ARG A 789 -9.96 8.15 -21.58
CA ARG A 789 -10.46 9.13 -20.59
C ARG A 789 -9.62 9.30 -19.37
N LYS A 790 -8.61 8.46 -19.16
CA LYS A 790 -7.70 8.59 -18.00
C LYS A 790 -6.33 8.01 -18.32
N ILE A 791 -5.60 8.59 -19.23
CA ILE A 791 -4.17 8.43 -19.18
C ILE A 791 -3.69 9.47 -18.20
N ASN A 792 -3.34 9.06 -16.99
CA ASN A 792 -2.55 9.88 -16.11
C ASN A 792 -1.24 10.17 -16.83
N ASN A 793 -0.73 11.34 -16.65
CA ASN A 793 0.44 11.91 -17.27
C ASN A 793 1.49 10.88 -17.74
N LEU A 794 1.62 10.66 -19.06
CA LEU A 794 2.57 9.71 -19.66
C LEU A 794 4.03 10.01 -19.29
N ASP A 795 4.33 11.24 -18.88
CA ASP A 795 5.67 11.63 -18.43
C ASP A 795 6.09 10.88 -17.16
N GLN A 796 5.15 10.36 -16.39
CA GLN A 796 5.44 9.50 -15.23
C GLN A 796 6.17 8.20 -15.62
N LEU A 797 6.08 7.76 -16.86
CA LEU A 797 6.85 6.63 -17.35
C LEU A 797 8.36 6.93 -17.48
N PHE A 798 8.76 8.22 -17.44
CA PHE A 798 10.11 8.67 -17.75
C PHE A 798 10.69 9.61 -16.69
N ASP A 799 9.96 9.87 -15.61
CA ASP A 799 10.39 10.79 -14.56
C ASP A 799 11.46 10.22 -13.62
N GLY A 800 11.81 8.93 -13.79
CA GLY A 800 12.78 8.23 -12.96
C GLY A 800 12.24 7.84 -11.58
N VAL A 801 10.95 8.03 -11.32
CA VAL A 801 10.30 7.74 -10.04
C VAL A 801 9.55 6.42 -10.15
N TYR A 802 10.01 5.38 -9.45
CA TYR A 802 9.45 4.03 -9.59
C TYR A 802 8.14 3.79 -8.83
N ASN A 803 7.75 4.69 -7.96
CA ASN A 803 6.45 4.65 -7.29
C ASN A 803 5.34 5.42 -8.03
N ASN A 804 5.69 6.06 -9.15
CA ASN A 804 4.72 6.61 -10.09
C ASN A 804 4.34 5.56 -11.13
N PHE A 805 3.12 5.64 -11.60
CA PHE A 805 2.64 4.77 -12.66
C PHE A 805 1.66 5.51 -13.58
N VAL A 806 1.55 5.00 -14.78
CA VAL A 806 0.52 5.41 -15.73
C VAL A 806 -0.55 4.32 -15.72
N GLU A 807 -1.76 4.69 -15.38
CA GLU A 807 -2.91 3.79 -15.37
C GLU A 807 -3.72 3.98 -16.66
N PHE A 808 -4.03 2.88 -17.30
CA PHE A 808 -4.91 2.82 -18.45
C PHE A 808 -6.28 2.36 -17.98
N SER A 809 -7.33 3.11 -18.33
CA SER A 809 -8.69 2.85 -17.86
C SER A 809 -9.44 1.77 -18.63
N ASP A 810 -8.79 1.09 -19.55
CA ASP A 810 -9.38 0.01 -20.33
C ASP A 810 -8.55 -1.28 -20.19
N TYR A 811 -9.21 -2.42 -20.44
CA TYR A 811 -8.55 -3.72 -20.39
C TYR A 811 -7.46 -3.83 -21.46
N ALA A 812 -6.42 -4.59 -21.15
CA ALA A 812 -5.38 -4.92 -22.12
C ALA A 812 -6.00 -5.81 -23.22
N HIS A 813 -6.15 -5.26 -24.41
CA HIS A 813 -6.66 -5.97 -25.57
C HIS A 813 -5.53 -6.55 -26.40
N LYS A 814 -5.86 -7.59 -27.17
CA LYS A 814 -4.96 -8.10 -28.21
C LYS A 814 -4.54 -6.95 -29.14
N ASP A 815 -3.25 -6.85 -29.41
CA ASP A 815 -2.63 -5.79 -30.22
C ASP A 815 -2.62 -4.40 -29.56
N GLY A 816 -3.03 -4.29 -28.29
CA GLY A 816 -2.79 -3.11 -27.43
C GLY A 816 -1.29 -2.91 -27.22
N HIS A 817 -0.80 -1.69 -27.32
CA HIS A 817 0.61 -1.39 -27.16
C HIS A 817 0.87 0.00 -26.63
N VAL A 818 1.98 0.14 -25.94
CA VAL A 818 2.59 1.43 -25.60
C VAL A 818 3.85 1.58 -26.44
N THR A 819 3.90 2.60 -27.26
CA THR A 819 5.03 2.86 -28.14
C THR A 819 5.78 4.11 -27.71
N LEU A 820 7.08 3.98 -27.58
CA LEU A 820 7.99 5.08 -27.28
C LEU A 820 8.67 5.53 -28.58
N LYS A 821 8.47 6.78 -28.94
CA LYS A 821 9.14 7.38 -30.11
C LYS A 821 10.37 8.15 -29.63
N LEU A 822 11.54 7.66 -29.97
CA LEU A 822 12.82 8.11 -29.45
C LEU A 822 13.36 9.39 -30.12
N GLY A 823 12.67 9.95 -31.09
CA GLY A 823 13.05 11.18 -31.81
C GLY A 823 14.21 11.03 -32.79
N SER A 824 15.04 10.00 -32.69
CA SER A 824 16.13 9.64 -33.60
C SER A 824 16.50 8.18 -33.43
N GLU A 825 17.17 7.62 -34.41
CA GLU A 825 17.77 6.26 -34.28
C GLU A 825 18.77 6.24 -33.12
N ARG A 826 18.64 5.23 -32.26
CA ARG A 826 19.51 5.05 -31.08
C ARG A 826 19.83 3.57 -30.89
N THR A 827 21.06 3.29 -30.47
CA THR A 827 21.43 1.96 -30.02
C THR A 827 20.86 1.73 -28.62
N ILE A 828 19.86 0.83 -28.50
CA ILE A 828 19.24 0.48 -27.24
C ILE A 828 20.01 -0.67 -26.61
N LYS A 829 20.63 -0.42 -25.47
CA LYS A 829 21.34 -1.48 -24.71
C LYS A 829 20.42 -2.24 -23.75
N LYS A 830 19.35 -1.63 -23.28
CA LYS A 830 18.42 -2.25 -22.32
C LYS A 830 17.07 -1.52 -22.34
N ILE A 831 16.01 -2.29 -22.30
CA ILE A 831 14.64 -1.83 -22.03
C ILE A 831 14.24 -2.41 -20.66
N ARG A 832 13.67 -1.59 -19.80
CA ARG A 832 13.15 -2.00 -18.51
C ARG A 832 11.66 -1.71 -18.40
#